data_d44bfcf6add68f08beec373d3ab90861
#
_entry.id   d44bfcf6add68f08beec373d3ab90861
#
_cell.length_a   1.000
_cell.length_b   1.000
_cell.length_c   1.000
_cell.angle_alpha   90.00
_cell.angle_beta   90.00
_cell.angle_gamma   90.00
#
_symmetry.space_group_name_H-M   'P 1'
#
loop_
_entity.id
_entity.type
_entity.pdbx_description
1 polymer ?
#
loop_
_entity_poly.entity_id
_entity_poly.type
_entity_poly.pdbx_seq_one_letter_code
_entity_poly.pdbx_strand_id
1 'polypeptide(L)'
;MDSRADVVSGSPCRSRLILQIPACARRVRRFVRPLAVGPVQAALQVRTFPGLQISHWHGWTDPMRIRILLLAFLVGSAALATAGAHATTWHVSTAGDDQRGDGSADRPFRTILRVLDDDGGVAEHGDTIVVAGPPGNRYDECDVRLRVRVTIRSAPGERAHIHCDPDEPDSVTFHIDPEASGSVLSNLEISGGHYYGVMLQTNWYQGAPAGTTGASDVVMEDLLIHGTGRDGIKVTPKSNNAVIRRVEIHDTGVRDRSNADGIDNVNGDGMLVEDSYIHDIASTGLYFKGGARDVVVQRNRIENTGDAGILVGFDTSVDYFDLEANPEYHEAIRGIVRNNLVRNTGHAGIGLYASRDALVANNTIINAGRNGQSALFYGITFQDWDSNAKRPPNVGAKVRNNLVLQDGAPCVEVRWSPELGGVSALAGSPGLDWNGYQDVSGDCRFVDLRPDSPLPLLERGVGFGEWRSGMGTDAHSIETRFEVDADGRPLAGSAAVGAGSALVEVGDDIDGRPRGERPTLGVYETASDQAPAAVLPPAAAAGPGADGGTLPPAASAPGDVHRAVRREAATMPWLQRVWYAKAPWISPLQAAALAIALLALVALALAVRVARRRNLAGWLLAWLRQDWRAPVPAGTTRHLMFCFVDHYEPAWGKPDLAKERERVARWRRDLPLLCERHRDADGRPPVHTFFYPEEEYREEHLDALVELCRQGLGEIEIHLHHDNDTAENLRQTLTRFTELLASRHDALPRDPLTGQPRWAFIHGNWALDNSHPTGRHCGVDNELTVLRETGCYADFTLPSAPDPCQTRTINRIYYAKDDPARPKSHDTGPRVKVGGREEGDLMIVQGPLGFRWKSRKWGLLPRIENSDIRHVAPASPDRIDAWVKTGIHVEGRPEWIFVKIHTHGAEDADMDALLGKAMDEAYDHLESRYNDGSHWKLHYVSAREAYNIAKAAEAGLSGDPGQYRDHVIPRPGYGAAAAAARQARSA
;
A
#
# COMPACT_ATOMS: atom_id res chain seq x y z
N MET A 1 33.53 -5.77 43.98
CA MET A 1 34.63 -4.88 44.17
C MET A 1 34.44 -3.76 43.17
N ASP A 2 33.73 -2.75 43.51
CA ASP A 2 34.14 -1.45 44.05
C ASP A 2 35.13 -0.77 43.08
N SER A 3 34.91 0.41 42.55
CA SER A 3 34.39 1.66 43.14
C SER A 3 34.17 2.70 42.04
N ARG A 4 33.07 3.43 42.11
CA ARG A 4 32.92 4.89 42.36
C ARG A 4 33.67 5.84 41.41
N ALA A 5 32.90 6.60 40.66
CA ALA A 5 32.27 7.90 40.91
C ALA A 5 33.27 9.09 40.92
N ASP A 6 32.99 10.07 40.12
CA ASP A 6 32.81 11.45 40.60
C ASP A 6 32.29 12.39 39.50
N VAL A 7 31.27 13.00 39.81
CA VAL A 7 30.56 14.24 39.58
C VAL A 7 31.46 15.47 39.50
N VAL A 8 31.27 16.32 38.50
CA VAL A 8 31.43 17.77 38.66
C VAL A 8 30.32 18.49 37.80
N SER A 9 29.60 19.26 38.51
CA SER A 9 28.56 20.23 38.18
C SER A 9 29.09 21.50 37.51
N GLY A 10 28.23 22.17 36.73
CA GLY A 10 28.45 23.56 36.38
C GLY A 10 27.45 24.11 35.34
N SER A 11 26.32 24.60 35.80
CA SER A 11 25.51 25.64 35.13
C SER A 11 25.96 27.03 35.63
N PRO A 12 25.35 28.15 35.14
CA PRO A 12 24.67 28.53 33.89
C PRO A 12 25.17 29.88 33.34
N CYS A 13 24.82 30.22 32.10
CA CYS A 13 24.77 31.66 31.76
C CYS A 13 23.64 31.94 30.76
N ARG A 14 22.71 32.78 31.23
CA ARG A 14 21.65 33.44 30.46
C ARG A 14 22.29 34.54 29.61
N SER A 15 21.77 34.71 28.40
CA SER A 15 21.72 36.05 27.78
C SER A 15 20.52 36.13 26.86
N ARG A 16 19.56 36.96 27.27
CA ARG A 16 18.48 37.51 26.47
C ARG A 16 19.05 38.49 25.45
N LEU A 17 18.57 38.43 24.21
CA LEU A 17 18.55 39.60 23.37
C LEU A 17 17.15 39.77 22.74
N ILE A 18 16.53 40.83 23.15
CA ILE A 18 15.31 41.43 22.57
C ILE A 18 15.75 42.28 21.39
N LEU A 19 15.15 42.14 20.23
CA LEU A 19 15.17 43.20 19.24
C LEU A 19 13.82 43.27 18.49
N GLN A 20 13.28 44.41 18.63
CA GLN A 20 12.12 45.10 18.21
C GLN A 20 11.86 45.06 16.70
N ILE A 21 10.57 44.98 16.41
CA ILE A 21 9.91 45.33 15.15
C ILE A 21 9.85 46.85 14.97
N PRO A 22 9.89 47.35 13.74
CA PRO A 22 9.02 48.47 13.46
C PRO A 22 8.04 48.17 12.31
N ALA A 23 6.79 48.46 12.62
CA ALA A 23 5.69 48.60 11.69
C ALA A 23 5.90 49.73 10.71
N CYS A 24 5.52 49.56 9.45
CA CYS A 24 5.19 50.63 8.56
C CYS A 24 3.94 50.29 7.73
N ALA A 25 2.81 50.79 8.22
CA ALA A 25 1.58 50.88 7.45
C ALA A 25 1.59 52.20 6.67
N ARG A 26 1.22 52.20 5.39
CA ARG A 26 0.27 53.17 4.80
C ARG A 26 0.06 53.03 3.30
N ARG A 27 -1.22 52.74 2.97
CA ARG A 27 -2.06 53.33 1.89
C ARG A 27 -1.53 53.28 0.43
N VAL A 28 -2.27 52.58 -0.39
CA VAL A 28 -2.88 53.18 -1.58
C VAL A 28 -4.28 52.58 -1.80
N ARG A 29 -5.32 53.37 -1.65
CA ARG A 29 -6.66 53.19 -2.25
C ARG A 29 -6.64 53.91 -3.59
N ARG A 30 -7.09 53.29 -4.68
CA ARG A 30 -8.12 53.85 -5.55
C ARG A 30 -8.22 53.12 -6.91
N PHE A 31 -9.49 52.90 -7.30
CA PHE A 31 -10.08 52.76 -8.62
C PHE A 31 -10.02 51.42 -9.33
N VAL A 32 -11.11 50.67 -9.19
CA VAL A 32 -11.77 50.05 -10.37
C VAL A 32 -13.29 50.13 -10.14
N ARG A 33 -13.98 50.77 -11.09
CA ARG A 33 -15.46 50.79 -11.19
C ARG A 33 -15.93 49.48 -11.79
N PRO A 34 -17.12 48.97 -11.43
CA PRO A 34 -17.73 47.83 -12.08
C PRO A 34 -18.44 48.26 -13.39
N LEU A 35 -18.16 47.59 -14.48
CA LEU A 35 -18.93 47.66 -15.71
C LEU A 35 -20.03 46.58 -15.62
N ALA A 36 -21.27 47.03 -15.66
CA ALA A 36 -22.45 46.22 -15.81
C ALA A 36 -22.56 45.68 -17.23
N VAL A 37 -22.69 44.36 -17.36
CA VAL A 37 -23.07 43.72 -18.64
C VAL A 37 -24.47 43.16 -18.45
N GLY A 38 -25.41 43.70 -19.18
CA GLY A 38 -26.79 43.24 -19.24
C GLY A 38 -26.97 41.96 -20.07
N PRO A 39 -28.12 41.29 -19.96
CA PRO A 39 -28.32 39.99 -20.60
C PRO A 39 -28.71 40.17 -22.05
N VAL A 40 -27.97 39.50 -22.94
CA VAL A 40 -28.36 39.34 -24.35
C VAL A 40 -29.23 38.08 -24.45
N GLN A 41 -30.53 38.28 -24.66
CA GLN A 41 -31.45 37.24 -25.13
C GLN A 41 -31.22 36.98 -26.62
N ALA A 42 -30.67 35.86 -26.98
CA ALA A 42 -30.69 35.38 -28.36
C ALA A 42 -31.95 34.52 -28.58
N ALA A 43 -32.90 35.07 -29.31
CA ALA A 43 -34.08 34.35 -29.75
C ALA A 43 -33.72 33.40 -30.91
N LEU A 44 -33.86 32.09 -30.66
CA LEU A 44 -33.83 31.10 -31.74
C LEU A 44 -35.25 30.97 -32.34
N GLN A 45 -35.42 31.45 -33.54
CA GLN A 45 -36.64 31.21 -34.34
C GLN A 45 -36.59 29.80 -34.95
N VAL A 46 -37.45 28.93 -34.42
CA VAL A 46 -37.73 27.64 -35.04
C VAL A 46 -38.82 27.84 -36.10
N ARG A 47 -38.49 27.62 -37.37
CA ARG A 47 -39.45 27.53 -38.47
C ARG A 47 -40.19 26.18 -38.39
N THR A 48 -41.46 26.22 -38.11
CA THR A 48 -42.36 25.07 -38.21
C THR A 48 -42.71 24.76 -39.64
N PHE A 49 -42.59 23.51 -40.08
CA PHE A 49 -43.23 22.95 -41.26
C PHE A 49 -44.56 22.30 -40.85
N PRO A 50 -45.63 22.52 -41.53
CA PRO A 50 -46.92 21.89 -41.23
C PRO A 50 -47.05 20.56 -41.96
N GLY A 51 -47.56 19.56 -41.26
CA GLY A 51 -48.18 18.37 -41.85
C GLY A 51 -47.56 17.04 -41.46
N LEU A 52 -47.88 16.54 -40.28
CA LEU A 52 -48.04 15.10 -40.01
C LEU A 52 -48.96 14.94 -38.79
N GLN A 53 -50.19 14.52 -39.02
CA GLN A 53 -51.10 14.03 -38.00
C GLN A 53 -50.56 12.66 -37.52
N ILE A 54 -50.27 12.54 -36.25
CA ILE A 54 -50.09 11.22 -35.60
C ILE A 54 -51.11 11.13 -34.49
N SER A 55 -52.12 10.31 -34.74
CA SER A 55 -53.10 9.87 -33.74
C SER A 55 -52.53 8.81 -32.83
N HIS A 56 -52.79 8.98 -31.53
CA HIS A 56 -52.79 7.98 -30.47
C HIS A 56 -51.59 7.07 -30.26
N TRP A 57 -50.72 7.43 -29.29
CA TRP A 57 -50.04 6.46 -28.45
C TRP A 57 -50.04 6.92 -26.99
N HIS A 58 -51.00 6.41 -26.26
CA HIS A 58 -50.97 6.41 -24.77
C HIS A 58 -50.10 5.24 -24.30
N GLY A 59 -49.17 5.53 -23.46
CA GLY A 59 -48.47 4.53 -22.62
C GLY A 59 -46.99 4.46 -22.76
N TRP A 60 -46.23 5.49 -22.29
CA TRP A 60 -44.82 5.35 -21.96
C TRP A 60 -44.43 6.36 -20.86
N THR A 61 -44.81 6.08 -19.63
CA THR A 61 -44.27 6.73 -18.46
C THR A 61 -43.70 5.67 -17.51
N ASP A 62 -42.66 4.96 -17.98
CA ASP A 62 -41.90 4.06 -17.13
C ASP A 62 -40.56 4.75 -16.81
N PRO A 63 -40.35 5.25 -15.57
CA PRO A 63 -39.13 5.96 -15.18
C PRO A 63 -37.88 5.10 -15.29
N MET A 64 -38.03 3.79 -15.40
CA MET A 64 -36.89 2.86 -15.53
C MET A 64 -36.30 2.88 -16.96
N ARG A 65 -37.12 3.09 -18.00
CA ARG A 65 -36.64 3.15 -19.40
C ARG A 65 -35.97 4.47 -19.73
N ILE A 66 -36.43 5.56 -19.12
CA ILE A 66 -35.77 6.88 -19.28
C ILE A 66 -34.39 6.87 -18.58
N ARG A 67 -34.27 6.13 -17.46
CA ARG A 67 -32.96 5.99 -16.77
C ARG A 67 -32.00 5.10 -17.54
N ILE A 68 -32.46 4.07 -18.22
CA ILE A 68 -31.60 3.23 -19.10
C ILE A 68 -31.16 4.01 -20.34
N LEU A 69 -32.00 4.83 -20.93
CA LEU A 69 -31.62 5.70 -22.05
C LEU A 69 -30.68 6.84 -21.63
N LEU A 70 -30.86 7.40 -20.44
CA LEU A 70 -29.91 8.37 -19.87
C LEU A 70 -28.58 7.73 -19.49
N LEU A 71 -28.58 6.49 -19.00
CA LEU A 71 -27.34 5.75 -18.76
C LEU A 71 -26.62 5.39 -20.06
N ALA A 72 -27.36 5.00 -21.10
CA ALA A 72 -26.81 4.74 -22.42
C ALA A 72 -26.31 6.03 -23.11
N PHE A 73 -26.96 7.18 -22.87
CA PHE A 73 -26.52 8.47 -23.37
C PHE A 73 -25.29 9.00 -22.58
N LEU A 74 -25.21 8.75 -21.27
CA LEU A 74 -24.03 9.08 -20.45
C LEU A 74 -22.83 8.19 -20.80
N VAL A 75 -23.05 6.91 -21.10
CA VAL A 75 -22.00 6.00 -21.59
C VAL A 75 -21.57 6.36 -23.02
N GLY A 76 -22.50 6.78 -23.86
CA GLY A 76 -22.20 7.26 -25.23
C GLY A 76 -21.49 8.61 -25.26
N SER A 77 -21.80 9.51 -24.32
CA SER A 77 -21.14 10.83 -24.22
C SER A 77 -19.73 10.75 -23.61
N ALA A 78 -19.47 9.74 -22.77
CA ALA A 78 -18.12 9.46 -22.26
C ALA A 78 -17.20 8.88 -23.35
N ALA A 79 -17.76 8.23 -24.37
CA ALA A 79 -16.98 7.70 -25.49
C ALA A 79 -16.59 8.76 -26.55
N LEU A 80 -17.20 9.95 -26.52
CA LEU A 80 -16.86 11.06 -27.42
C LEU A 80 -15.92 12.12 -26.81
N ALA A 81 -15.55 11.97 -25.54
CA ALA A 81 -14.59 12.83 -24.85
C ALA A 81 -13.19 12.20 -24.70
N THR A 82 -12.91 11.11 -25.38
CA THR A 82 -11.54 10.69 -25.66
C THR A 82 -11.03 11.40 -26.91
N ALA A 83 -10.90 12.71 -26.86
CA ALA A 83 -9.79 13.34 -27.56
C ALA A 83 -8.56 12.65 -26.94
N GLY A 84 -7.85 11.84 -27.71
CA GLY A 84 -6.64 11.19 -27.24
C GLY A 84 -5.76 12.26 -26.63
N ALA A 85 -5.47 12.16 -25.35
CA ALA A 85 -4.36 12.89 -24.78
C ALA A 85 -3.14 12.40 -25.56
N HIS A 86 -2.65 13.21 -26.47
CA HIS A 86 -1.37 12.96 -27.11
C HIS A 86 -0.33 13.12 -26.01
N ALA A 87 0.42 12.05 -25.73
CA ALA A 87 1.54 12.12 -24.83
C ALA A 87 2.44 13.30 -25.25
N THR A 88 2.64 14.23 -24.33
CA THR A 88 3.46 15.42 -24.56
C THR A 88 4.92 15.08 -24.32
N THR A 89 5.80 15.73 -25.09
CA THR A 89 7.24 15.64 -24.82
C THR A 89 7.70 16.98 -24.25
N TRP A 90 8.14 16.94 -23.00
CA TRP A 90 8.73 18.06 -22.28
C TRP A 90 10.25 18.02 -22.39
N HIS A 91 10.85 19.16 -22.63
CA HIS A 91 12.31 19.29 -22.70
C HIS A 91 12.84 20.04 -21.48
N VAL A 92 13.89 19.48 -20.89
CA VAL A 92 14.59 20.06 -19.73
C VAL A 92 16.05 20.25 -20.10
N SER A 93 16.63 21.40 -19.76
CA SER A 93 18.03 21.73 -20.02
C SER A 93 18.54 22.68 -18.94
N THR A 94 19.77 22.49 -18.43
CA THR A 94 20.39 23.42 -17.48
C THR A 94 20.50 24.87 -18.01
N ALA A 95 20.41 25.07 -19.33
CA ALA A 95 20.33 26.37 -19.98
C ALA A 95 18.88 26.89 -20.13
N GLY A 96 17.88 26.12 -19.72
CA GLY A 96 16.45 26.47 -19.79
C GLY A 96 16.03 27.50 -18.73
N ASP A 97 14.74 27.81 -18.72
CA ASP A 97 14.13 28.81 -17.81
C ASP A 97 12.78 28.32 -17.33
N ASP A 98 12.62 28.09 -16.02
CA ASP A 98 11.39 27.58 -15.41
C ASP A 98 10.24 28.59 -15.37
N GLN A 99 10.54 29.89 -15.56
CA GLN A 99 9.54 30.97 -15.56
C GLN A 99 9.13 31.39 -16.98
N ARG A 100 10.02 31.29 -17.96
CA ARG A 100 9.82 31.77 -19.33
C ARG A 100 9.80 30.65 -20.36
N GLY A 101 10.32 29.48 -20.00
CA GLY A 101 10.24 28.25 -20.81
C GLY A 101 8.80 27.80 -20.94
N ASP A 102 8.50 27.06 -21.99
CA ASP A 102 7.23 26.40 -22.19
C ASP A 102 7.39 24.87 -22.31
N GLY A 103 8.59 24.38 -22.03
CA GLY A 103 8.92 22.94 -22.11
C GLY A 103 9.09 22.40 -23.52
N SER A 104 9.07 23.27 -24.56
CA SER A 104 9.41 22.87 -25.92
C SER A 104 10.93 22.73 -26.09
N ALA A 105 11.37 22.07 -27.17
CA ALA A 105 12.79 21.93 -27.47
C ALA A 105 13.50 23.27 -27.67
N ASP A 106 12.80 24.29 -28.15
CA ASP A 106 13.35 25.63 -28.38
C ASP A 106 13.37 26.49 -27.10
N ARG A 107 12.50 26.20 -26.14
CA ARG A 107 12.39 26.91 -24.85
C ARG A 107 12.18 25.93 -23.69
N PRO A 108 13.22 25.12 -23.41
CA PRO A 108 13.11 24.08 -22.40
C PRO A 108 12.94 24.66 -20.99
N PHE A 109 12.38 23.88 -20.09
CA PHE A 109 12.46 24.13 -18.65
C PHE A 109 13.88 23.92 -18.16
N ARG A 110 14.21 24.50 -17.01
CA ARG A 110 15.53 24.37 -16.43
C ARG A 110 15.67 23.12 -15.56
N THR A 111 14.60 22.73 -14.87
CA THR A 111 14.61 21.65 -13.88
C THR A 111 13.57 20.57 -14.21
N ILE A 112 13.84 19.34 -13.77
CA ILE A 112 12.88 18.23 -13.87
C ILE A 112 11.73 18.48 -12.89
N LEU A 113 12.03 19.03 -11.72
CA LEU A 113 11.02 19.42 -10.71
C LEU A 113 9.98 20.37 -11.29
N ARG A 114 10.36 21.33 -12.15
CA ARG A 114 9.39 22.23 -12.81
C ARG A 114 8.36 21.49 -13.65
N VAL A 115 8.71 20.31 -14.17
CA VAL A 115 7.80 19.49 -14.97
C VAL A 115 6.89 18.65 -14.08
N LEU A 116 7.37 18.21 -12.90
CA LEU A 116 6.74 17.21 -12.04
C LEU A 116 6.13 17.77 -10.75
N ASP A 117 6.40 19.02 -10.37
CA ASP A 117 6.02 19.61 -9.08
C ASP A 117 4.50 19.61 -8.85
N ASP A 118 4.08 19.40 -7.60
CA ASP A 118 2.68 19.40 -7.20
C ASP A 118 1.98 20.75 -7.34
N ASP A 119 2.72 21.84 -7.12
CA ASP A 119 2.21 23.22 -7.08
C ASP A 119 2.21 23.93 -8.45
N GLY A 120 2.50 23.22 -9.53
CA GLY A 120 2.55 23.84 -10.85
C GLY A 120 3.20 23.01 -11.95
N GLY A 121 3.48 21.77 -11.71
CA GLY A 121 3.98 20.82 -12.71
C GLY A 121 3.00 20.67 -13.87
N VAL A 122 3.56 20.36 -15.03
CA VAL A 122 2.82 20.30 -16.29
C VAL A 122 2.66 18.90 -16.84
N ALA A 123 3.34 17.89 -16.25
CA ALA A 123 3.32 16.52 -16.75
C ALA A 123 1.99 15.83 -16.49
N GLU A 124 1.53 15.09 -17.47
CA GLU A 124 0.37 14.21 -17.38
C GLU A 124 0.77 12.74 -17.59
N HIS A 125 -0.14 11.82 -17.26
CA HIS A 125 0.12 10.39 -17.45
C HIS A 125 0.39 10.03 -18.91
N GLY A 126 1.57 9.53 -19.18
CA GLY A 126 2.03 9.07 -20.50
C GLY A 126 3.01 10.03 -21.16
N ASP A 127 3.29 11.18 -20.56
CA ASP A 127 4.23 12.15 -21.07
C ASP A 127 5.68 11.64 -21.04
N THR A 128 6.51 12.25 -21.87
CA THR A 128 7.95 12.00 -21.92
C THR A 128 8.72 13.26 -21.52
N ILE A 129 9.66 13.13 -20.61
CA ILE A 129 10.58 14.20 -20.22
C ILE A 129 11.94 13.87 -20.82
N VAL A 130 12.40 14.71 -21.74
CA VAL A 130 13.70 14.60 -22.39
C VAL A 130 14.65 15.56 -21.70
N VAL A 131 15.65 15.02 -21.01
CA VAL A 131 16.62 15.78 -20.23
C VAL A 131 17.91 15.91 -21.03
N ALA A 132 18.31 17.12 -21.33
CA ALA A 132 19.58 17.38 -22.00
C ALA A 132 20.75 17.14 -21.05
N GLY A 133 21.73 16.36 -21.48
CA GLY A 133 22.90 15.96 -20.68
C GLY A 133 24.22 16.14 -21.40
N PRO A 134 24.57 17.37 -21.86
CA PRO A 134 25.88 17.59 -22.45
C PRO A 134 26.96 17.37 -21.40
N PRO A 135 28.13 16.88 -21.80
CA PRO A 135 29.24 16.58 -20.88
C PRO A 135 29.59 17.75 -19.96
N GLY A 136 29.66 17.48 -18.65
CA GLY A 136 30.00 18.46 -17.62
C GLY A 136 28.82 19.27 -17.06
N ASN A 137 27.60 19.06 -17.54
CA ASN A 137 26.41 19.64 -16.95
C ASN A 137 25.73 18.64 -15.98
N ARG A 138 25.29 19.14 -14.84
CA ARG A 138 24.65 18.38 -13.79
C ARG A 138 23.40 19.12 -13.30
N TYR A 139 22.34 18.37 -13.03
CA TYR A 139 21.13 18.86 -12.37
C TYR A 139 21.25 18.58 -10.88
N ASP A 140 21.42 19.62 -10.08
CA ASP A 140 21.41 19.49 -8.62
C ASP A 140 19.95 19.54 -8.14
N GLU A 141 19.28 18.38 -8.16
CA GLU A 141 17.87 18.22 -7.80
C GLU A 141 17.73 17.02 -6.87
N CYS A 142 17.11 17.25 -5.69
CA CYS A 142 16.72 16.22 -4.74
C CYS A 142 15.21 16.00 -4.81
N ASP A 143 14.76 14.82 -4.35
CA ASP A 143 13.35 14.48 -4.24
C ASP A 143 12.56 14.68 -5.53
N VAL A 144 13.15 14.31 -6.67
CA VAL A 144 12.47 14.30 -7.96
C VAL A 144 11.34 13.26 -7.90
N ARG A 145 10.15 13.72 -7.58
CA ARG A 145 9.05 12.85 -7.21
C ARG A 145 8.04 12.66 -8.34
N LEU A 146 7.91 11.42 -8.80
CA LEU A 146 6.96 11.03 -9.82
C LEU A 146 5.63 10.63 -9.17
N ARG A 147 4.57 11.41 -9.43
CA ARG A 147 3.17 11.10 -9.04
C ARG A 147 2.27 10.86 -10.24
N VAL A 148 2.82 11.04 -11.42
CA VAL A 148 2.20 10.69 -12.69
C VAL A 148 3.11 9.74 -13.45
N ARG A 149 2.54 8.82 -14.21
CA ARG A 149 3.32 7.89 -15.02
C ARG A 149 3.97 8.63 -16.20
N VAL A 150 5.28 8.70 -16.19
CA VAL A 150 6.07 9.37 -17.23
C VAL A 150 7.25 8.51 -17.67
N THR A 151 7.81 8.85 -18.83
CA THR A 151 9.13 8.38 -19.26
C THR A 151 10.12 9.51 -19.10
N ILE A 152 11.15 9.34 -18.27
CA ILE A 152 12.27 10.28 -18.14
C ILE A 152 13.48 9.67 -18.80
N ARG A 153 14.04 10.36 -19.76
CA ARG A 153 15.23 9.89 -20.48
C ARG A 153 16.12 11.03 -20.92
N SER A 154 17.37 10.75 -21.13
CA SER A 154 18.28 11.71 -21.73
C SER A 154 17.94 12.01 -23.19
N ALA A 155 18.42 13.17 -23.65
CA ALA A 155 18.41 13.50 -25.07
C ALA A 155 19.25 12.46 -25.87
N PRO A 156 18.91 12.20 -27.14
CA PRO A 156 19.60 11.20 -27.94
C PRO A 156 21.11 11.49 -28.07
N GLY A 157 21.93 10.49 -27.69
CA GLY A 157 23.39 10.59 -27.72
C GLY A 157 24.01 11.33 -26.53
N GLU A 158 23.21 11.69 -25.54
CA GLU A 158 23.64 12.32 -24.28
C GLU A 158 23.32 11.41 -23.10
N ARG A 159 23.91 11.72 -21.92
CA ARG A 159 23.55 11.12 -20.62
C ARG A 159 23.43 12.26 -19.60
N ALA A 160 22.23 12.58 -19.22
CA ALA A 160 21.93 13.61 -18.23
C ALA A 160 22.30 13.11 -16.84
N HIS A 161 23.02 13.93 -16.09
CA HIS A 161 23.43 13.64 -14.72
C HIS A 161 22.53 14.39 -13.73
N ILE A 162 21.76 13.65 -12.95
CA ILE A 162 20.91 14.14 -11.87
C ILE A 162 21.60 13.80 -10.55
N HIS A 163 21.85 14.79 -9.73
CA HIS A 163 22.56 14.66 -8.48
C HIS A 163 21.78 15.24 -7.32
N CYS A 164 21.68 14.51 -6.26
CA CYS A 164 21.20 14.99 -4.98
C CYS A 164 22.31 14.87 -3.94
N ASP A 165 22.64 15.96 -3.26
CA ASP A 165 23.73 15.95 -2.26
C ASP A 165 23.40 14.92 -1.16
N PRO A 166 24.27 13.94 -0.87
CA PRO A 166 24.05 12.98 0.22
C PRO A 166 23.92 13.60 1.61
N ASP A 167 24.43 14.83 1.79
CA ASP A 167 24.31 15.59 3.03
C ASP A 167 22.97 16.34 3.15
N GLU A 168 22.11 16.38 2.10
CA GLU A 168 20.76 16.91 2.17
C GLU A 168 19.87 15.97 2.97
N PRO A 169 19.44 16.32 4.20
CA PRO A 169 18.78 15.40 5.10
C PRO A 169 17.49 14.80 4.52
N ASP A 170 17.29 13.50 4.76
CA ASP A 170 16.09 12.73 4.41
C ASP A 170 15.78 12.63 2.90
N SER A 171 16.68 13.08 2.03
CA SER A 171 16.47 13.12 0.59
C SER A 171 16.69 11.77 -0.11
N VAL A 172 16.06 11.65 -1.26
CA VAL A 172 16.24 10.59 -2.27
C VAL A 172 16.36 11.28 -3.63
N THR A 173 17.21 10.79 -4.54
CA THR A 173 17.32 11.48 -5.82
C THR A 173 16.03 11.34 -6.63
N PHE A 174 15.48 10.12 -6.78
CA PHE A 174 14.20 9.87 -7.44
C PHE A 174 13.22 9.10 -6.54
N HIS A 175 12.05 9.67 -6.29
CA HIS A 175 10.90 8.98 -5.72
C HIS A 175 9.90 8.61 -6.80
N ILE A 176 9.44 7.36 -6.82
CA ILE A 176 8.38 6.91 -7.71
C ILE A 176 7.20 6.45 -6.86
N ASP A 177 6.14 7.25 -6.84
CA ASP A 177 4.94 6.97 -6.04
C ASP A 177 4.05 5.91 -6.71
N PRO A 178 3.15 5.25 -5.96
CA PRO A 178 2.23 4.24 -6.51
C PRO A 178 1.39 4.75 -7.69
N GLU A 179 1.07 6.04 -7.72
CA GLU A 179 0.34 6.69 -8.79
C GLU A 179 1.14 6.75 -10.10
N ALA A 180 2.46 6.74 -10.00
CA ALA A 180 3.38 6.76 -11.13
C ALA A 180 3.75 5.34 -11.64
N SER A 181 3.03 4.30 -11.21
CA SER A 181 3.26 2.93 -11.70
C SER A 181 3.31 2.86 -13.23
N GLY A 182 4.28 2.11 -13.75
CA GLY A 182 4.56 2.01 -15.19
C GLY A 182 5.42 3.15 -15.74
N SER A 183 6.07 3.95 -14.89
CA SER A 183 7.08 4.93 -15.30
C SER A 183 8.36 4.27 -15.79
N VAL A 184 9.10 5.00 -16.61
CA VAL A 184 10.37 4.54 -17.18
C VAL A 184 11.45 5.58 -16.90
N LEU A 185 12.55 5.14 -16.28
CA LEU A 185 13.81 5.90 -16.21
C LEU A 185 14.80 5.25 -17.18
N SER A 186 15.32 6.01 -18.13
CA SER A 186 16.17 5.44 -19.17
C SER A 186 17.36 6.35 -19.53
N ASN A 187 18.54 5.75 -19.65
CA ASN A 187 19.78 6.41 -20.06
C ASN A 187 20.12 7.67 -19.25
N LEU A 188 20.08 7.58 -17.92
CA LEU A 188 20.40 8.65 -16.98
C LEU A 188 21.63 8.26 -16.15
N GLU A 189 22.36 9.28 -15.70
CA GLU A 189 23.30 9.19 -14.59
C GLU A 189 22.63 9.75 -13.33
N ILE A 190 22.56 8.97 -12.26
CA ILE A 190 21.89 9.31 -11.00
C ILE A 190 22.92 9.17 -9.89
N SER A 191 23.14 10.22 -9.11
CA SER A 191 24.09 10.15 -8.01
C SER A 191 23.57 10.82 -6.74
N GLY A 192 24.08 10.36 -5.60
CA GLY A 192 23.75 10.91 -4.30
C GLY A 192 22.39 10.44 -3.77
N GLY A 193 21.70 11.36 -3.07
CA GLY A 193 20.57 11.06 -2.19
C GLY A 193 21.04 10.68 -0.79
N HIS A 194 20.45 11.27 0.25
CA HIS A 194 20.78 10.95 1.65
C HIS A 194 20.55 9.48 1.98
N TYR A 195 19.50 8.92 1.41
CA TYR A 195 19.20 7.50 1.51
C TYR A 195 19.49 6.77 0.20
N TYR A 196 18.77 7.04 -0.87
CA TYR A 196 18.73 6.22 -2.06
C TYR A 196 18.90 7.01 -3.35
N GLY A 197 19.47 6.36 -4.38
CA GLY A 197 19.45 6.91 -5.72
C GLY A 197 18.05 6.88 -6.33
N VAL A 198 17.37 5.73 -6.28
CA VAL A 198 15.98 5.58 -6.73
C VAL A 198 15.19 4.80 -5.69
N MET A 199 14.00 5.30 -5.33
CA MET A 199 13.08 4.64 -4.43
C MET A 199 11.71 4.43 -5.08
N LEU A 200 11.28 3.18 -5.17
CA LEU A 200 9.91 2.81 -5.50
C LEU A 200 9.08 2.85 -4.22
N GLN A 201 8.21 3.84 -4.13
CA GLN A 201 7.49 4.17 -2.91
C GLN A 201 6.26 3.27 -2.72
N THR A 202 5.96 2.94 -1.47
CA THR A 202 4.75 2.25 -1.05
C THR A 202 3.85 3.17 -0.23
N ASN A 203 2.57 2.82 -0.17
CA ASN A 203 1.66 3.31 0.86
C ASN A 203 1.53 2.31 2.02
N TRP A 204 2.51 1.44 2.20
CA TRP A 204 2.58 0.51 3.32
C TRP A 204 2.88 1.28 4.60
N TYR A 205 1.92 1.29 5.50
CA TYR A 205 2.09 1.75 6.87
C TYR A 205 2.01 0.55 7.80
N GLN A 206 2.68 0.61 8.92
CA GLN A 206 2.75 -0.49 9.90
C GLN A 206 1.37 -1.08 10.17
N GLY A 207 1.28 -2.41 10.09
CA GLY A 207 0.06 -3.14 10.42
C GLY A 207 -1.08 -3.05 9.42
N ALA A 208 -0.89 -2.45 8.24
CA ALA A 208 -1.97 -2.29 7.26
C ALA A 208 -1.64 -2.89 5.88
N PRO A 209 -1.39 -4.20 5.74
CA PRO A 209 -1.09 -4.82 4.45
C PRO A 209 -2.28 -4.83 3.49
N ALA A 210 -3.51 -4.90 4.00
CA ALA A 210 -4.70 -4.89 3.17
C ALA A 210 -4.89 -3.53 2.47
N GLY A 211 -4.87 -3.54 1.14
CA GLY A 211 -4.99 -2.34 0.32
C GLY A 211 -3.69 -1.56 0.12
N THR A 212 -2.57 -2.05 0.63
CA THR A 212 -1.24 -1.51 0.32
C THR A 212 -0.98 -1.55 -1.19
N THR A 213 -0.46 -0.46 -1.71
CA THR A 213 -0.03 -0.34 -3.11
C THR A 213 1.38 0.24 -3.14
N GLY A 214 2.24 -0.31 -4.01
CA GLY A 214 3.55 0.22 -4.30
C GLY A 214 3.65 0.70 -5.74
N ALA A 215 4.72 1.38 -6.08
CA ALA A 215 5.05 1.79 -7.45
C ALA A 215 5.41 0.55 -8.28
N SER A 216 4.46 0.02 -9.03
CA SER A 216 4.59 -1.23 -9.78
C SER A 216 4.85 -1.00 -11.27
N ASP A 217 5.35 -2.04 -11.95
CA ASP A 217 5.60 -2.03 -13.39
C ASP A 217 6.59 -0.94 -13.85
N VAL A 218 7.49 -0.50 -12.95
CA VAL A 218 8.51 0.51 -13.22
C VAL A 218 9.68 -0.12 -13.98
N VAL A 219 10.16 0.58 -15.02
CA VAL A 219 11.32 0.17 -15.81
C VAL A 219 12.48 1.13 -15.56
N MET A 220 13.61 0.59 -15.15
CA MET A 220 14.89 1.28 -14.99
C MET A 220 15.89 0.63 -15.92
N GLU A 221 16.31 1.35 -16.95
CA GLU A 221 17.20 0.79 -17.97
C GLU A 221 18.28 1.75 -18.41
N ASP A 222 19.45 1.19 -18.73
CA ASP A 222 20.60 1.94 -19.21
C ASP A 222 21.03 3.06 -18.24
N LEU A 223 20.89 2.84 -16.91
CA LEU A 223 21.24 3.82 -15.88
C LEU A 223 22.66 3.62 -15.37
N LEU A 224 23.26 4.71 -14.91
CA LEU A 224 24.46 4.71 -14.07
C LEU A 224 24.08 5.31 -12.72
N ILE A 225 24.16 4.52 -11.63
CA ILE A 225 23.79 4.95 -10.28
C ILE A 225 24.99 4.85 -9.36
N HIS A 226 25.38 5.94 -8.69
CA HIS A 226 26.56 5.91 -7.86
C HIS A 226 26.59 6.97 -6.75
N GLY A 227 27.48 6.77 -5.78
CA GLY A 227 27.72 7.75 -4.70
C GLY A 227 26.51 7.99 -3.81
N THR A 228 25.61 6.99 -3.66
CA THR A 228 24.41 7.10 -2.85
C THR A 228 24.72 7.05 -1.36
N GLY A 229 23.91 7.73 -0.54
CA GLY A 229 24.10 7.76 0.90
C GLY A 229 23.94 6.39 1.57
N ARG A 230 23.01 5.58 1.07
CA ARG A 230 22.76 4.17 1.37
C ARG A 230 22.64 3.38 0.08
N ASP A 231 21.47 2.76 -0.18
CA ASP A 231 21.27 1.86 -1.31
C ASP A 231 21.23 2.58 -2.67
N GLY A 232 21.61 1.88 -3.73
CA GLY A 232 21.45 2.37 -5.09
C GLY A 232 19.96 2.46 -5.48
N ILE A 233 19.26 1.33 -5.37
CA ILE A 233 17.82 1.22 -5.68
C ILE A 233 17.09 0.58 -4.49
N LYS A 234 16.02 1.24 -4.02
CA LYS A 234 15.12 0.74 -2.98
C LYS A 234 13.75 0.38 -3.56
N VAL A 235 13.37 -0.89 -3.47
CA VAL A 235 12.03 -1.39 -3.82
C VAL A 235 11.28 -1.67 -2.53
N THR A 236 10.22 -0.92 -2.26
CA THR A 236 9.44 -1.03 -1.03
C THR A 236 8.22 -1.94 -1.20
N PRO A 237 7.53 -2.38 -0.13
CA PRO A 237 6.49 -3.38 -0.22
C PRO A 237 5.40 -3.09 -1.25
N LYS A 238 5.02 -4.13 -2.00
CA LYS A 238 4.01 -4.09 -3.08
C LYS A 238 4.39 -3.23 -4.29
N SER A 239 5.64 -2.84 -4.43
CA SER A 239 6.18 -2.29 -5.67
C SER A 239 6.58 -3.45 -6.59
N ASN A 240 5.58 -3.99 -7.28
CA ASN A 240 5.70 -5.25 -8.02
C ASN A 240 6.14 -5.05 -9.47
N ASN A 241 6.75 -6.10 -10.05
CA ASN A 241 7.14 -6.17 -11.47
C ASN A 241 8.13 -5.06 -11.88
N ALA A 242 8.99 -4.62 -10.98
CA ALA A 242 10.08 -3.71 -11.34
C ALA A 242 11.04 -4.41 -12.31
N VAL A 243 11.44 -3.72 -13.38
CA VAL A 243 12.43 -4.20 -14.35
C VAL A 243 13.66 -3.33 -14.25
N ILE A 244 14.79 -3.92 -13.87
CA ILE A 244 16.09 -3.28 -13.74
C ILE A 244 17.03 -3.98 -14.72
N ARG A 245 17.44 -3.28 -15.77
CA ARG A 245 18.26 -3.91 -16.81
C ARG A 245 19.29 -2.97 -17.40
N ARG A 246 20.48 -3.51 -17.67
CA ARG A 246 21.63 -2.75 -18.19
C ARG A 246 21.94 -1.52 -17.33
N VAL A 247 21.88 -1.74 -16.01
CA VAL A 247 22.17 -0.71 -15.02
C VAL A 247 23.54 -0.96 -14.42
N GLU A 248 24.34 0.08 -14.29
CA GLU A 248 25.58 0.06 -13.53
C GLU A 248 25.35 0.73 -12.18
N ILE A 249 25.67 0.04 -11.08
CA ILE A 249 25.53 0.55 -9.70
C ILE A 249 26.85 0.38 -8.98
N HIS A 250 27.39 1.48 -8.43
CA HIS A 250 28.64 1.43 -7.68
C HIS A 250 28.77 2.53 -6.61
N ASP A 251 29.76 2.39 -5.72
CA ASP A 251 30.08 3.37 -4.66
C ASP A 251 28.86 3.74 -3.81
N THR A 252 28.09 2.75 -3.35
CA THR A 252 26.99 2.96 -2.42
C THR A 252 27.51 3.21 -1.00
N GLY A 253 26.68 3.81 -0.13
CA GLY A 253 26.99 3.96 1.30
C GLY A 253 28.01 5.04 1.62
N VAL A 254 28.06 6.12 0.84
CA VAL A 254 29.01 7.22 1.11
C VAL A 254 28.75 7.87 2.48
N ARG A 255 27.50 7.79 2.97
CA ARG A 255 27.10 8.30 4.28
C ARG A 255 26.97 7.18 5.33
N ASP A 256 26.36 6.07 4.98
CA ASP A 256 26.09 4.96 5.89
C ASP A 256 26.41 3.63 5.21
N ARG A 257 27.59 3.10 5.51
CA ARG A 257 28.09 1.86 4.92
C ARG A 257 27.43 0.59 5.47
N SER A 258 26.72 0.68 6.58
CA SER A 258 26.15 -0.48 7.25
C SER A 258 24.79 -0.93 6.66
N ASN A 259 24.18 -0.09 5.84
CA ASN A 259 22.95 -0.35 5.12
C ASN A 259 23.04 0.32 3.75
N ALA A 260 23.78 -0.28 2.86
CA ALA A 260 24.26 0.36 1.62
C ALA A 260 24.38 -0.67 0.50
N ASP A 261 23.22 -1.20 0.12
CA ASP A 261 23.11 -2.27 -0.86
C ASP A 261 23.06 -1.69 -2.29
N GLY A 262 23.39 -2.51 -3.28
CA GLY A 262 23.19 -2.11 -4.67
C GLY A 262 21.69 -2.03 -4.98
N ILE A 263 20.95 -3.11 -4.69
CA ILE A 263 19.48 -3.19 -4.84
C ILE A 263 18.88 -3.85 -3.60
N ASP A 264 18.03 -3.12 -2.90
CA ASP A 264 17.24 -3.62 -1.76
C ASP A 264 15.76 -3.76 -2.16
N ASN A 265 15.28 -5.01 -2.26
CA ASN A 265 13.88 -5.31 -2.52
C ASN A 265 13.21 -5.89 -1.27
N VAL A 266 12.29 -5.15 -0.68
CA VAL A 266 11.44 -5.59 0.42
C VAL A 266 10.02 -5.82 -0.08
N ASN A 267 9.61 -7.06 -0.21
CA ASN A 267 8.24 -7.48 -0.56
C ASN A 267 7.70 -6.89 -1.90
N GLY A 268 8.58 -6.75 -2.88
CA GLY A 268 8.21 -6.45 -4.27
C GLY A 268 8.22 -7.75 -5.09
N ASP A 269 7.05 -8.20 -5.52
CA ASP A 269 6.90 -9.44 -6.31
C ASP A 269 7.29 -9.21 -7.78
N GLY A 270 7.80 -10.27 -8.44
CA GLY A 270 8.02 -10.28 -9.90
C GLY A 270 9.12 -9.34 -10.39
N MET A 271 10.02 -8.86 -9.53
CA MET A 271 11.15 -8.03 -9.94
C MET A 271 12.06 -8.82 -10.88
N LEU A 272 12.53 -8.17 -11.95
CA LEU A 272 13.54 -8.68 -12.87
C LEU A 272 14.79 -7.82 -12.81
N VAL A 273 15.93 -8.41 -12.48
CA VAL A 273 17.24 -7.76 -12.57
C VAL A 273 18.08 -8.50 -13.58
N GLU A 274 18.44 -7.86 -14.69
CA GLU A 274 19.17 -8.53 -15.77
C GLU A 274 20.21 -7.64 -16.45
N ASP A 275 21.23 -8.29 -17.00
CA ASP A 275 22.25 -7.67 -17.85
C ASP A 275 22.93 -6.44 -17.19
N SER A 276 23.04 -6.44 -15.85
CA SER A 276 23.49 -5.30 -15.05
C SER A 276 24.85 -5.55 -14.40
N TYR A 277 25.55 -4.46 -14.08
CA TYR A 277 26.84 -4.49 -13.41
C TYR A 277 26.76 -3.78 -12.06
N ILE A 278 26.92 -4.54 -10.98
CA ILE A 278 26.79 -4.06 -9.59
C ILE A 278 28.14 -4.29 -8.91
N HIS A 279 28.85 -3.24 -8.53
CA HIS A 279 30.19 -3.40 -8.04
C HIS A 279 30.62 -2.32 -7.04
N ASP A 280 31.66 -2.61 -6.27
CA ASP A 280 32.20 -1.70 -5.26
C ASP A 280 31.08 -1.21 -4.30
N ILE A 281 30.27 -2.16 -3.85
CA ILE A 281 29.13 -1.96 -2.98
C ILE A 281 29.56 -2.08 -1.52
N ALA A 282 29.17 -1.13 -0.68
CA ALA A 282 29.59 -1.09 0.72
C ALA A 282 29.04 -2.23 1.57
N SER A 283 27.84 -2.74 1.23
CA SER A 283 27.17 -3.88 1.87
C SER A 283 26.88 -4.98 0.84
N THR A 284 25.64 -5.39 0.65
CA THR A 284 25.23 -6.49 -0.24
C THR A 284 25.00 -6.01 -1.68
N GLY A 285 25.45 -6.80 -2.67
CA GLY A 285 25.20 -6.48 -4.07
C GLY A 285 23.71 -6.31 -4.37
N LEU A 286 22.90 -7.33 -4.08
CA LEU A 286 21.44 -7.22 -4.11
C LEU A 286 20.78 -8.29 -3.24
N TYR A 287 19.58 -7.99 -2.77
CA TYR A 287 18.69 -8.99 -2.17
C TYR A 287 17.22 -8.72 -2.45
N PHE A 288 16.41 -9.77 -2.22
CA PHE A 288 14.96 -9.67 -2.21
C PHE A 288 14.40 -10.49 -1.04
N LYS A 289 13.62 -9.82 -0.20
CA LYS A 289 13.20 -10.31 1.12
C LYS A 289 11.76 -9.89 1.47
N GLY A 290 11.32 -10.17 2.70
CA GLY A 290 9.99 -9.74 3.20
C GLY A 290 8.83 -10.50 2.57
N GLY A 291 9.09 -11.68 2.02
CA GLY A 291 8.09 -12.49 1.32
C GLY A 291 7.98 -12.22 -0.18
N ALA A 292 8.97 -11.56 -0.79
CA ALA A 292 9.02 -11.30 -2.23
C ALA A 292 8.94 -12.61 -3.03
N ARG A 293 8.15 -12.60 -4.11
CA ARG A 293 7.84 -13.79 -4.91
C ARG A 293 8.22 -13.62 -6.37
N ASP A 294 8.59 -14.74 -6.99
CA ASP A 294 8.79 -14.81 -8.44
C ASP A 294 9.81 -13.79 -8.96
N VAL A 295 10.79 -13.42 -8.12
CA VAL A 295 11.89 -12.53 -8.49
C VAL A 295 12.89 -13.28 -9.33
N VAL A 296 13.38 -12.65 -10.41
CA VAL A 296 14.38 -13.21 -11.32
C VAL A 296 15.62 -12.31 -11.34
N VAL A 297 16.77 -12.89 -11.01
CA VAL A 297 18.09 -12.25 -11.07
C VAL A 297 18.94 -13.03 -12.06
N GLN A 298 19.23 -12.44 -13.21
CA GLN A 298 19.89 -13.16 -14.31
C GLN A 298 20.87 -12.32 -15.10
N ARG A 299 21.96 -12.96 -15.57
CA ARG A 299 22.97 -12.38 -16.45
C ARG A 299 23.61 -11.10 -15.90
N ASN A 300 23.75 -10.99 -14.58
CA ASN A 300 24.39 -9.85 -13.95
C ASN A 300 25.84 -10.17 -13.60
N ARG A 301 26.66 -9.11 -13.49
CA ARG A 301 27.98 -9.15 -12.87
C ARG A 301 27.90 -8.44 -11.53
N ILE A 302 28.29 -9.12 -10.45
CA ILE A 302 28.28 -8.56 -9.09
C ILE A 302 29.66 -8.77 -8.50
N GLU A 303 30.36 -7.68 -8.19
CA GLU A 303 31.74 -7.73 -7.81
C GLU A 303 32.08 -6.78 -6.65
N ASN A 304 33.04 -7.19 -5.80
CA ASN A 304 33.59 -6.34 -4.73
C ASN A 304 32.55 -5.81 -3.75
N THR A 305 31.75 -6.69 -3.19
CA THR A 305 30.78 -6.31 -2.17
C THR A 305 31.37 -6.44 -0.76
N GLY A 306 30.99 -5.55 0.14
CA GLY A 306 31.40 -5.58 1.55
C GLY A 306 30.81 -6.77 2.29
N ASP A 307 29.57 -7.10 1.95
CA ASP A 307 28.83 -8.25 2.45
C ASP A 307 28.58 -9.28 1.34
N ALA A 308 27.38 -9.76 1.15
CA ALA A 308 27.07 -10.81 0.20
C ALA A 308 26.95 -10.30 -1.24
N GLY A 309 27.04 -11.22 -2.20
CA GLY A 309 26.76 -10.92 -3.61
C GLY A 309 25.27 -10.85 -3.89
N ILE A 310 24.56 -11.99 -3.74
CA ILE A 310 23.11 -12.10 -3.93
C ILE A 310 22.48 -12.84 -2.75
N LEU A 311 21.43 -12.27 -2.16
CA LEU A 311 20.65 -12.96 -1.13
C LEU A 311 19.22 -13.25 -1.58
N VAL A 312 18.82 -14.51 -1.48
CA VAL A 312 17.46 -15.02 -1.69
C VAL A 312 16.78 -15.09 -0.33
N GLY A 313 16.14 -14.01 0.06
CA GLY A 313 15.74 -13.74 1.43
C GLY A 313 16.85 -13.07 2.24
N PHE A 314 16.51 -12.47 3.37
CA PHE A 314 17.48 -11.96 4.33
C PHE A 314 16.82 -11.82 5.71
N ASP A 315 16.69 -10.62 6.23
CA ASP A 315 16.12 -10.33 7.53
C ASP A 315 15.18 -9.14 7.41
N THR A 316 13.89 -9.36 7.69
CA THR A 316 12.85 -8.37 7.47
C THR A 316 11.96 -8.24 8.70
N SER A 317 11.65 -7.01 9.12
CA SER A 317 10.64 -6.76 10.14
C SER A 317 9.31 -7.38 9.75
N VAL A 318 8.61 -7.94 10.73
CA VAL A 318 7.29 -8.58 10.54
C VAL A 318 6.28 -7.65 9.86
N ASP A 319 6.37 -6.36 10.11
CA ASP A 319 5.48 -5.32 9.55
C ASP A 319 5.51 -5.23 8.02
N TYR A 320 6.56 -5.70 7.38
CA TYR A 320 6.72 -5.69 5.92
C TYR A 320 6.31 -6.99 5.24
N PHE A 321 5.85 -7.99 6.02
CA PHE A 321 5.29 -9.20 5.46
C PHE A 321 3.81 -9.08 5.16
N ASP A 322 3.38 -9.64 4.06
CA ASP A 322 1.99 -9.96 3.79
C ASP A 322 1.68 -11.32 4.44
N LEU A 323 1.26 -11.29 5.71
CA LEU A 323 1.07 -12.51 6.50
C LEU A 323 -0.13 -13.34 6.03
N GLU A 324 -1.12 -12.73 5.39
CA GLU A 324 -2.22 -13.46 4.74
C GLU A 324 -1.68 -14.36 3.63
N ALA A 325 -0.81 -13.79 2.81
CA ALA A 325 -0.21 -14.53 1.69
C ALA A 325 0.99 -15.40 2.10
N ASN A 326 1.65 -15.09 3.22
CA ASN A 326 2.88 -15.75 3.69
C ASN A 326 2.90 -15.97 5.21
N PRO A 327 1.98 -16.79 5.75
CA PRO A 327 1.84 -16.98 7.20
C PRO A 327 3.03 -17.72 7.86
N GLU A 328 3.94 -18.27 7.06
CA GLU A 328 5.14 -18.95 7.53
C GLU A 328 6.37 -18.05 7.57
N TYR A 329 6.27 -16.78 7.18
CA TYR A 329 7.37 -15.80 7.18
C TYR A 329 8.55 -16.18 6.28
N HIS A 330 8.33 -16.90 5.17
CA HIS A 330 9.41 -17.09 4.20
C HIS A 330 9.86 -15.76 3.62
N GLU A 331 11.15 -15.49 3.66
CA GLU A 331 11.73 -14.23 3.18
C GLU A 331 11.65 -14.08 1.67
N ALA A 332 11.82 -15.18 0.94
CA ALA A 332 11.72 -15.22 -0.53
C ALA A 332 11.03 -16.50 -1.00
N ILE A 333 10.17 -16.38 -2.01
CA ILE A 333 9.37 -17.52 -2.51
C ILE A 333 9.53 -17.64 -4.03
N ARG A 334 10.01 -18.79 -4.51
CA ARG A 334 10.22 -19.11 -5.94
C ARG A 334 11.15 -18.12 -6.65
N GLY A 335 12.14 -17.59 -5.93
CA GLY A 335 13.18 -16.76 -6.52
C GLY A 335 14.06 -17.56 -7.48
N ILE A 336 14.44 -16.97 -8.60
CA ILE A 336 15.34 -17.55 -9.62
C ILE A 336 16.60 -16.70 -9.72
N VAL A 337 17.74 -17.29 -9.38
CA VAL A 337 19.06 -16.67 -9.51
C VAL A 337 19.87 -17.50 -10.51
N ARG A 338 20.01 -16.98 -11.73
CA ARG A 338 20.64 -17.77 -12.81
C ARG A 338 21.59 -16.95 -13.67
N ASN A 339 22.64 -17.61 -14.17
CA ASN A 339 23.61 -17.01 -15.10
C ASN A 339 24.27 -15.71 -14.55
N ASN A 340 24.49 -15.60 -13.24
CA ASN A 340 25.16 -14.44 -12.67
C ASN A 340 26.63 -14.75 -12.38
N LEU A 341 27.52 -13.82 -12.68
CA LEU A 341 28.91 -13.84 -12.25
C LEU A 341 29.03 -13.07 -10.94
N VAL A 342 29.39 -13.76 -9.87
CA VAL A 342 29.56 -13.20 -8.53
C VAL A 342 31.01 -13.33 -8.11
N ARG A 343 31.66 -12.23 -7.72
CA ARG A 343 33.09 -12.23 -7.42
C ARG A 343 33.46 -11.34 -6.24
N ASN A 344 34.40 -11.81 -5.42
CA ASN A 344 35.04 -11.03 -4.36
C ASN A 344 34.04 -10.48 -3.33
N THR A 345 33.12 -11.29 -2.85
CA THR A 345 32.17 -10.88 -1.81
C THR A 345 32.78 -10.98 -0.42
N GLY A 346 32.41 -10.08 0.48
CA GLY A 346 32.83 -10.12 1.89
C GLY A 346 32.27 -11.35 2.61
N HIS A 347 30.98 -11.63 2.40
CA HIS A 347 30.27 -12.79 2.94
C HIS A 347 29.77 -13.69 1.81
N ALA A 348 28.55 -14.24 1.92
CA ALA A 348 28.06 -15.21 0.96
C ALA A 348 28.22 -14.78 -0.51
N GLY A 349 28.61 -15.71 -1.38
CA GLY A 349 28.49 -15.48 -2.81
C GLY A 349 27.03 -15.40 -3.20
N ILE A 350 26.28 -16.49 -2.99
CA ILE A 350 24.82 -16.54 -3.07
C ILE A 350 24.31 -17.17 -1.78
N GLY A 351 23.49 -16.43 -1.03
CA GLY A 351 22.91 -16.82 0.24
C GLY A 351 21.40 -17.07 0.14
N LEU A 352 20.91 -18.11 0.83
CA LEU A 352 19.50 -18.42 0.96
C LEU A 352 19.11 -18.26 2.43
N TYR A 353 18.11 -17.42 2.71
CA TYR A 353 17.62 -17.15 4.06
C TYR A 353 16.11 -17.31 4.10
N ALA A 354 15.62 -18.29 4.85
CA ALA A 354 14.19 -18.58 4.95
C ALA A 354 13.49 -18.63 3.58
N SER A 355 14.19 -19.08 2.54
CA SER A 355 13.67 -19.13 1.18
C SER A 355 12.80 -20.38 0.97
N ARG A 356 11.81 -20.29 0.06
CA ARG A 356 11.00 -21.42 -0.35
C ARG A 356 11.01 -21.58 -1.86
N ASP A 357 11.32 -22.81 -2.32
CA ASP A 357 11.32 -23.22 -3.73
C ASP A 357 12.22 -22.36 -4.63
N ALA A 358 13.37 -21.92 -4.11
CA ALA A 358 14.35 -21.15 -4.87
C ALA A 358 15.09 -21.99 -5.90
N LEU A 359 15.41 -21.41 -7.06
CA LEU A 359 16.30 -21.96 -8.07
C LEU A 359 17.59 -21.13 -8.15
N VAL A 360 18.74 -21.73 -7.85
CA VAL A 360 20.06 -21.12 -8.01
C VAL A 360 20.83 -21.95 -9.06
N ALA A 361 20.95 -21.42 -10.28
CA ALA A 361 21.42 -22.24 -11.38
C ALA A 361 22.37 -21.54 -12.34
N ASN A 362 23.39 -22.26 -12.78
CA ASN A 362 24.34 -21.80 -13.78
C ASN A 362 25.04 -20.47 -13.42
N ASN A 363 25.24 -20.19 -12.13
CA ASN A 363 26.02 -19.04 -11.68
C ASN A 363 27.50 -19.42 -11.58
N THR A 364 28.40 -18.48 -11.79
CA THR A 364 29.83 -18.62 -11.47
C THR A 364 30.15 -17.76 -10.27
N ILE A 365 30.65 -18.39 -9.20
CA ILE A 365 30.99 -17.73 -7.94
C ILE A 365 32.49 -17.84 -7.71
N ILE A 366 33.19 -16.69 -7.61
CA ILE A 366 34.64 -16.62 -7.50
C ILE A 366 35.05 -15.88 -6.24
N ASN A 367 35.84 -16.51 -5.39
CA ASN A 367 36.45 -15.87 -4.22
C ASN A 367 35.40 -15.15 -3.34
N ALA A 368 34.37 -15.87 -2.94
CA ALA A 368 33.32 -15.37 -2.03
C ALA A 368 33.63 -15.74 -0.57
N GLY A 369 33.01 -15.04 0.38
CA GLY A 369 33.15 -15.34 1.79
C GLY A 369 34.47 -14.90 2.41
N ARG A 370 35.10 -13.85 1.90
CA ARG A 370 36.41 -13.37 2.36
C ARG A 370 36.47 -12.96 3.83
N ASN A 371 35.34 -12.52 4.40
CA ASN A 371 35.20 -12.13 5.80
C ASN A 371 34.43 -13.16 6.62
N GLY A 372 33.98 -14.24 6.02
CA GLY A 372 33.17 -15.31 6.64
C GLY A 372 32.06 -15.79 5.70
N GLN A 373 31.39 -16.86 6.11
CA GLN A 373 30.41 -17.60 5.29
C GLN A 373 31.07 -18.35 4.11
N SER A 374 30.31 -18.64 3.07
CA SER A 374 30.71 -19.52 1.98
C SER A 374 30.26 -19.03 0.62
N ALA A 375 30.69 -19.71 -0.46
CA ALA A 375 30.19 -19.38 -1.79
C ALA A 375 28.69 -19.60 -1.94
N LEU A 376 28.20 -20.78 -1.50
CA LEU A 376 26.78 -21.12 -1.41
C LEU A 376 26.41 -21.25 0.07
N PHE A 377 25.53 -20.39 0.54
CA PHE A 377 25.27 -20.22 1.97
C PHE A 377 23.79 -20.39 2.31
N TYR A 378 23.50 -21.24 3.30
CA TYR A 378 22.17 -21.36 3.89
C TYR A 378 22.17 -20.67 5.26
N GLY A 379 21.53 -19.51 5.31
CA GLY A 379 21.47 -18.63 6.49
C GLY A 379 20.16 -18.73 7.25
N ILE A 380 20.16 -18.13 8.44
CA ILE A 380 19.02 -18.01 9.35
C ILE A 380 18.64 -16.55 9.45
N THR A 381 17.35 -16.22 9.42
CA THR A 381 16.86 -14.88 9.73
C THR A 381 16.93 -14.60 11.22
N PHE A 382 17.27 -13.38 11.59
CA PHE A 382 17.50 -13.04 13.00
C PHE A 382 16.30 -12.43 13.68
N GLN A 383 15.42 -11.73 13.06
CA GLN A 383 14.16 -11.14 13.60
C GLN A 383 13.96 -11.28 15.12
N ASP A 384 15.01 -10.99 15.89
CA ASP A 384 15.11 -11.21 17.33
C ASP A 384 14.36 -10.15 18.15
N TRP A 385 14.01 -9.02 17.51
CA TRP A 385 13.15 -7.97 18.08
C TRP A 385 11.67 -8.34 18.12
N ASP A 386 11.25 -9.36 17.36
CA ASP A 386 9.88 -9.87 17.40
C ASP A 386 9.85 -11.30 17.94
N SER A 387 9.39 -11.45 19.18
CA SER A 387 9.28 -12.77 19.83
C SER A 387 8.29 -13.71 19.16
N ASN A 388 7.38 -13.17 18.34
CA ASN A 388 6.35 -13.95 17.63
C ASN A 388 6.77 -14.27 16.19
N ALA A 389 7.86 -13.69 15.69
CA ALA A 389 8.33 -13.94 14.33
C ALA A 389 8.72 -15.42 14.17
N LYS A 390 8.22 -16.04 13.13
CA LYS A 390 8.68 -17.35 12.73
C LYS A 390 9.99 -17.20 11.97
N ARG A 391 10.90 -18.15 12.20
CA ARG A 391 12.18 -18.27 11.49
C ARG A 391 12.20 -19.55 10.69
N PRO A 392 11.47 -19.62 9.57
CA PRO A 392 11.38 -20.85 8.80
C PRO A 392 12.73 -21.20 8.21
N PRO A 393 13.08 -22.48 8.12
CA PRO A 393 14.25 -22.92 7.37
C PRO A 393 14.05 -22.73 5.87
N ASN A 394 15.16 -22.75 5.12
CA ASN A 394 15.08 -22.88 3.67
C ASN A 394 14.45 -24.22 3.30
N VAL A 395 13.53 -24.21 2.33
CA VAL A 395 12.77 -25.41 1.91
C VAL A 395 12.71 -25.49 0.38
N GLY A 396 12.95 -26.66 -0.18
CA GLY A 396 12.72 -26.95 -1.60
C GLY A 396 13.69 -26.28 -2.57
N ALA A 397 14.80 -25.74 -2.09
CA ALA A 397 15.81 -25.12 -2.95
C ALA A 397 16.40 -26.11 -3.96
N LYS A 398 16.61 -25.63 -5.18
CA LYS A 398 17.32 -26.36 -6.25
C LYS A 398 18.57 -25.57 -6.63
N VAL A 399 19.74 -26.13 -6.35
CA VAL A 399 21.04 -25.50 -6.62
C VAL A 399 21.78 -26.35 -7.62
N ARG A 400 21.85 -25.90 -8.89
CA ARG A 400 22.26 -26.72 -10.04
C ARG A 400 23.22 -25.99 -10.95
N ASN A 401 24.13 -26.74 -11.53
CA ASN A 401 25.03 -26.31 -12.61
C ASN A 401 25.91 -25.11 -12.24
N ASN A 402 26.03 -24.74 -10.97
CA ASN A 402 26.88 -23.63 -10.60
C ASN A 402 28.36 -24.03 -10.66
N LEU A 403 29.24 -23.07 -10.93
CA LEU A 403 30.67 -23.21 -10.88
C LEU A 403 31.23 -22.37 -9.74
N VAL A 404 31.73 -23.05 -8.72
CA VAL A 404 32.28 -22.43 -7.50
C VAL A 404 33.81 -22.50 -7.54
N LEU A 405 34.45 -21.34 -7.50
CA LEU A 405 35.91 -21.20 -7.60
C LEU A 405 36.39 -20.39 -6.38
N GLN A 406 36.81 -21.08 -5.32
CA GLN A 406 37.17 -20.46 -4.03
C GLN A 406 38.69 -20.32 -3.84
N ASP A 407 39.04 -19.48 -2.85
CA ASP A 407 40.40 -19.30 -2.35
C ASP A 407 40.39 -19.32 -0.82
N GLY A 408 40.21 -20.52 -0.24
CA GLY A 408 40.29 -20.76 1.19
C GLY A 408 39.00 -20.60 2.01
N ALA A 409 37.94 -19.98 1.50
CA ALA A 409 36.62 -19.95 2.15
C ALA A 409 35.81 -21.22 1.82
N PRO A 410 34.84 -21.65 2.62
CA PRO A 410 34.05 -22.82 2.33
C PRO A 410 33.27 -22.68 1.00
N CYS A 411 33.11 -23.80 0.29
CA CYS A 411 32.29 -23.88 -0.92
C CYS A 411 30.80 -23.87 -0.61
N VAL A 412 30.39 -24.60 0.45
CA VAL A 412 29.01 -24.66 0.92
C VAL A 412 28.97 -24.60 2.43
N GLU A 413 28.03 -23.87 3.01
CA GLU A 413 27.80 -23.83 4.45
C GLU A 413 26.30 -23.80 4.78
N VAL A 414 25.88 -24.62 5.76
CA VAL A 414 24.53 -24.65 6.32
C VAL A 414 24.60 -24.27 7.80
N ARG A 415 23.91 -23.19 8.17
CA ARG A 415 23.91 -22.64 9.53
C ARG A 415 22.90 -23.32 10.44
N TRP A 416 23.24 -23.30 11.73
CA TRP A 416 22.38 -23.59 12.86
C TRP A 416 22.70 -22.63 14.00
N SER A 417 21.71 -22.16 14.73
CA SER A 417 21.91 -21.26 15.85
C SER A 417 21.27 -21.80 17.13
N PRO A 418 22.08 -22.21 18.11
CA PRO A 418 21.56 -22.56 19.44
C PRO A 418 21.05 -21.34 20.20
N GLU A 419 21.59 -20.14 19.95
CA GLU A 419 21.24 -18.88 20.61
C GLU A 419 19.80 -18.46 20.27
N LEU A 420 19.33 -18.80 19.07
CA LEU A 420 17.97 -18.56 18.63
C LEU A 420 17.00 -19.71 18.96
N GLY A 421 17.34 -20.52 19.98
CA GLY A 421 16.50 -21.63 20.41
C GLY A 421 16.63 -22.91 19.58
N GLY A 422 17.72 -23.06 18.84
CA GLY A 422 17.98 -24.26 18.03
C GLY A 422 17.39 -24.15 16.62
N VAL A 423 17.35 -22.96 16.05
CA VAL A 423 16.86 -22.72 14.68
C VAL A 423 17.84 -23.26 13.66
N SER A 424 17.34 -23.99 12.69
CA SER A 424 18.08 -24.52 11.54
C SER A 424 17.86 -23.70 10.27
N ALA A 425 18.94 -23.44 9.54
CA ALA A 425 18.85 -22.73 8.25
C ALA A 425 18.19 -23.55 7.15
N LEU A 426 18.06 -24.87 7.30
CA LEU A 426 17.61 -25.75 6.22
C LEU A 426 16.76 -26.89 6.75
N ALA A 427 15.64 -27.18 6.10
CA ALA A 427 14.87 -28.39 6.31
C ALA A 427 15.19 -29.43 5.22
N GLY A 428 15.68 -30.58 5.66
CA GLY A 428 16.00 -31.67 4.74
C GLY A 428 17.31 -31.51 3.96
N SER A 429 17.31 -31.91 2.68
CA SER A 429 18.49 -31.85 1.81
C SER A 429 18.75 -30.43 1.30
N PRO A 430 20.02 -30.02 1.17
CA PRO A 430 20.39 -28.72 0.58
C PRO A 430 20.04 -28.60 -0.91
N GLY A 431 19.57 -29.66 -1.55
CA GLY A 431 19.11 -29.62 -2.93
C GLY A 431 20.21 -29.37 -3.97
N LEU A 432 21.46 -29.62 -3.64
CA LEU A 432 22.63 -29.46 -4.52
C LEU A 432 22.80 -30.65 -5.46
N ASP A 433 23.05 -30.41 -6.75
CA ASP A 433 23.49 -31.42 -7.71
C ASP A 433 23.98 -30.78 -9.02
N TRP A 434 24.83 -31.48 -9.76
CA TRP A 434 25.41 -31.01 -11.01
C TRP A 434 26.22 -29.70 -10.84
N ASN A 435 26.85 -29.46 -9.70
CA ASN A 435 27.69 -28.29 -9.48
C ASN A 435 29.18 -28.65 -9.67
N GLY A 436 29.98 -27.64 -9.95
CA GLY A 436 31.43 -27.76 -9.99
C GLY A 436 32.05 -26.99 -8.82
N TYR A 437 32.98 -27.63 -8.12
CA TYR A 437 33.66 -27.07 -6.96
C TYR A 437 35.19 -27.09 -7.15
N GLN A 438 35.83 -25.98 -6.84
CA GLN A 438 37.29 -25.86 -6.80
C GLN A 438 37.70 -24.90 -5.70
N ASP A 439 38.68 -25.25 -4.89
CA ASP A 439 39.43 -24.32 -4.05
C ASP A 439 40.88 -24.33 -4.49
N VAL A 440 41.42 -23.17 -4.83
CA VAL A 440 42.82 -23.03 -5.27
C VAL A 440 43.83 -23.22 -4.13
N SER A 441 43.38 -23.04 -2.89
CA SER A 441 44.21 -23.22 -1.70
C SER A 441 44.24 -24.67 -1.17
N GLY A 442 43.37 -25.57 -1.69
CA GLY A 442 43.23 -26.94 -1.27
C GLY A 442 41.95 -27.62 -1.78
N ASP A 443 41.43 -28.55 -1.00
CA ASP A 443 40.11 -29.16 -1.25
C ASP A 443 38.99 -28.23 -0.78
N CYS A 444 37.86 -28.22 -1.49
CA CYS A 444 36.67 -27.49 -1.08
C CYS A 444 36.20 -27.99 0.28
N ARG A 445 35.82 -27.04 1.14
CA ARG A 445 35.22 -27.34 2.44
C ARG A 445 33.72 -27.20 2.40
N PHE A 446 33.05 -28.21 2.96
CA PHE A 446 31.60 -28.26 3.10
C PHE A 446 31.24 -28.31 4.57
N VAL A 447 30.42 -27.39 5.01
CA VAL A 447 30.10 -27.20 6.44
C VAL A 447 28.60 -27.38 6.65
N ASP A 448 28.21 -28.25 7.59
CA ASP A 448 26.83 -28.34 8.09
C ASP A 448 26.85 -28.32 9.61
N LEU A 449 26.37 -27.24 10.20
CA LEU A 449 26.36 -26.99 11.64
C LEU A 449 25.13 -27.53 12.35
N ARG A 450 24.20 -28.17 11.64
CA ARG A 450 22.97 -28.70 12.24
C ARG A 450 23.27 -29.89 13.15
N PRO A 451 22.62 -29.97 14.35
CA PRO A 451 22.84 -31.06 15.28
C PRO A 451 22.33 -32.42 14.77
N ASP A 452 21.40 -32.45 13.84
CA ASP A 452 20.87 -33.64 13.17
C ASP A 452 21.57 -33.94 11.85
N SER A 453 22.65 -33.24 11.54
CA SER A 453 23.47 -33.50 10.36
C SER A 453 24.05 -34.92 10.41
N PRO A 454 24.04 -35.65 9.30
CA PRO A 454 24.71 -36.93 9.21
C PRO A 454 26.25 -36.83 9.16
N LEU A 455 26.78 -35.60 9.08
CA LEU A 455 28.21 -35.29 9.05
C LEU A 455 28.76 -35.04 10.47
N PRO A 456 30.05 -35.27 10.71
CA PRO A 456 30.69 -34.87 11.96
C PRO A 456 30.58 -33.36 12.16
N LEU A 457 30.18 -32.89 13.33
CA LEU A 457 30.17 -31.49 13.73
C LEU A 457 31.63 -30.97 13.84
N LEU A 458 32.22 -30.68 12.74
CA LEU A 458 33.56 -30.08 12.63
C LEU A 458 33.42 -28.64 12.14
N GLU A 459 33.77 -27.67 12.97
CA GLU A 459 33.84 -26.26 12.56
C GLU A 459 34.68 -26.01 11.32
N ARG A 460 35.58 -26.93 11.01
CA ARG A 460 36.41 -26.89 9.80
C ARG A 460 35.75 -27.43 8.54
N GLY A 461 34.58 -28.07 8.69
CA GLY A 461 33.91 -28.75 7.58
C GLY A 461 34.55 -30.07 7.16
N VAL A 462 33.95 -30.70 6.17
CA VAL A 462 34.39 -31.98 5.56
C VAL A 462 34.76 -31.78 4.11
N GLY A 463 35.47 -32.73 3.53
CA GLY A 463 35.78 -32.77 2.10
C GLY A 463 34.56 -33.22 1.26
N PHE A 464 34.61 -32.98 -0.04
CA PHE A 464 33.51 -33.27 -0.98
C PHE A 464 33.03 -34.73 -0.94
N GLY A 465 33.95 -35.70 -0.85
CA GLY A 465 33.58 -37.12 -0.82
C GLY A 465 32.73 -37.48 0.40
N GLU A 466 33.10 -36.95 1.58
CA GLU A 466 32.37 -37.17 2.83
C GLU A 466 31.03 -36.41 2.80
N TRP A 467 31.01 -35.16 2.33
CA TRP A 467 29.79 -34.39 2.11
C TRP A 467 28.79 -35.12 1.24
N ARG A 468 29.20 -35.53 0.03
CA ARG A 468 28.33 -36.20 -0.93
C ARG A 468 27.72 -37.48 -0.38
N SER A 469 28.56 -38.34 0.26
CA SER A 469 28.11 -39.61 0.81
C SER A 469 27.25 -39.48 2.04
N GLY A 470 27.57 -38.53 2.92
CA GLY A 470 26.84 -38.27 4.17
C GLY A 470 25.50 -37.58 3.93
N MET A 471 25.48 -36.51 3.14
CA MET A 471 24.27 -35.73 2.87
C MET A 471 23.34 -36.32 1.82
N GLY A 472 23.76 -37.29 1.05
CA GLY A 472 22.99 -37.87 -0.05
C GLY A 472 22.60 -36.82 -1.12
N THR A 473 23.45 -35.82 -1.35
CA THR A 473 23.31 -34.74 -2.32
C THR A 473 24.51 -34.72 -3.25
N ASP A 474 24.54 -33.83 -4.25
CA ASP A 474 25.68 -33.64 -5.16
C ASP A 474 26.11 -34.96 -5.91
N ALA A 475 25.13 -35.81 -6.22
CA ALA A 475 25.43 -37.13 -6.84
C ALA A 475 26.19 -36.98 -8.16
N HIS A 476 25.89 -35.93 -8.94
CA HIS A 476 26.47 -35.66 -10.23
C HIS A 476 27.40 -34.44 -10.23
N SER A 477 27.62 -33.82 -9.09
CA SER A 477 28.56 -32.71 -8.95
C SER A 477 30.01 -33.23 -8.98
N ILE A 478 30.91 -32.34 -9.37
CA ILE A 478 32.32 -32.66 -9.49
C ILE A 478 33.19 -31.68 -8.72
N GLU A 479 34.17 -32.19 -8.01
CA GLU A 479 35.25 -31.40 -7.42
C GLU A 479 36.53 -31.69 -8.20
N THR A 480 37.08 -30.69 -8.84
CA THR A 480 38.32 -30.80 -9.61
C THR A 480 38.89 -29.44 -9.92
N ARG A 481 40.10 -29.41 -10.45
CA ARG A 481 40.64 -28.18 -11.00
C ARG A 481 39.99 -27.90 -12.34
N PHE A 482 39.32 -26.75 -12.46
CA PHE A 482 38.77 -26.25 -13.71
C PHE A 482 39.74 -25.33 -14.42
N GLU A 483 39.90 -25.53 -15.72
CA GLU A 483 40.65 -24.59 -16.55
C GLU A 483 39.71 -23.50 -17.01
N VAL A 484 39.90 -22.29 -16.43
CA VAL A 484 39.09 -21.11 -16.70
C VAL A 484 39.97 -19.90 -17.00
N ASP A 485 39.44 -18.91 -17.71
CA ASP A 485 40.09 -17.62 -17.87
C ASP A 485 39.91 -16.72 -16.63
N ALA A 486 40.39 -15.47 -16.70
CA ALA A 486 40.30 -14.53 -15.60
C ALA A 486 38.85 -14.19 -15.19
N ASP A 487 37.88 -14.32 -16.09
CA ASP A 487 36.46 -14.10 -15.83
C ASP A 487 35.71 -15.37 -15.41
N GLY A 488 36.44 -16.49 -15.19
CA GLY A 488 35.82 -17.76 -14.80
C GLY A 488 35.15 -18.48 -15.97
N ARG A 489 35.41 -18.09 -17.23
CA ARG A 489 34.90 -18.77 -18.41
C ARG A 489 35.69 -20.09 -18.61
N PRO A 490 35.02 -21.25 -18.66
CA PRO A 490 35.68 -22.50 -18.92
C PRO A 490 36.38 -22.54 -20.30
N LEU A 491 37.66 -22.93 -20.31
CA LEU A 491 38.43 -23.11 -21.53
C LEU A 491 37.99 -24.42 -22.24
N ALA A 492 38.25 -24.49 -23.53
CA ALA A 492 38.03 -25.73 -24.29
C ALA A 492 38.81 -26.88 -23.65
N GLY A 493 38.15 -27.97 -23.27
CA GLY A 493 38.70 -29.08 -22.53
C GLY A 493 38.61 -29.01 -21.00
N SER A 494 38.13 -27.89 -20.42
CA SER A 494 37.81 -27.81 -19.00
C SER A 494 36.76 -28.86 -18.62
N ALA A 495 36.93 -29.48 -17.46
CA ALA A 495 35.97 -30.43 -16.92
C ALA A 495 34.55 -29.84 -16.69
N ALA A 496 34.41 -28.53 -16.73
CA ALA A 496 33.13 -27.84 -16.63
C ALA A 496 32.28 -27.93 -17.90
N VAL A 497 32.94 -28.14 -19.09
CA VAL A 497 32.24 -28.14 -20.38
C VAL A 497 31.37 -29.37 -20.52
N GLY A 498 30.08 -29.21 -20.75
CA GLY A 498 29.10 -30.29 -20.90
C GLY A 498 28.90 -31.13 -19.64
N ALA A 499 29.28 -30.64 -18.48
CA ALA A 499 29.15 -31.34 -17.21
C ALA A 499 27.81 -31.04 -16.47
N GLY A 500 27.01 -30.12 -16.95
CA GLY A 500 25.73 -29.77 -16.38
C GLY A 500 24.54 -30.59 -16.88
N SER A 501 23.38 -30.37 -16.29
CA SER A 501 22.08 -30.93 -16.65
C SER A 501 21.18 -29.84 -17.25
N ALA A 502 20.47 -30.16 -18.33
CA ALA A 502 19.54 -29.24 -18.95
C ALA A 502 18.43 -28.82 -17.96
N LEU A 503 18.16 -27.53 -17.91
CA LEU A 503 17.09 -26.94 -17.08
C LEU A 503 16.16 -26.12 -17.97
N VAL A 504 14.85 -26.33 -17.84
CA VAL A 504 13.86 -25.64 -18.65
C VAL A 504 13.91 -24.14 -18.37
N GLU A 505 14.23 -23.78 -17.11
CA GLU A 505 14.32 -22.40 -16.62
C GLU A 505 15.60 -21.68 -17.10
N VAL A 506 16.58 -22.38 -17.72
CA VAL A 506 17.88 -21.81 -18.09
C VAL A 506 18.22 -22.20 -19.54
N GLY A 507 17.64 -21.44 -20.47
CA GLY A 507 17.80 -21.70 -21.91
C GLY A 507 19.01 -21.04 -22.56
N ASP A 508 19.64 -20.09 -21.88
CA ASP A 508 20.75 -19.25 -22.38
C ASP A 508 21.89 -19.16 -21.36
N ASP A 509 23.00 -18.54 -21.75
CA ASP A 509 24.10 -18.17 -20.88
C ASP A 509 24.16 -16.64 -20.64
N ILE A 510 25.18 -16.14 -19.93
CA ILE A 510 25.34 -14.71 -19.64
C ILE A 510 25.52 -13.85 -20.90
N ASP A 511 26.06 -14.42 -21.98
CA ASP A 511 26.25 -13.76 -23.27
C ASP A 511 25.04 -13.96 -24.21
N GLY A 512 23.95 -14.60 -23.73
CA GLY A 512 22.73 -14.93 -24.51
C GLY A 512 22.92 -16.11 -25.46
N ARG A 513 23.95 -16.94 -25.28
CA ARG A 513 24.16 -18.14 -26.10
C ARG A 513 23.25 -19.24 -25.62
N PRO A 514 22.58 -19.99 -26.54
CA PRO A 514 21.69 -21.07 -26.14
C PRO A 514 22.46 -22.23 -25.50
N ARG A 515 21.90 -22.79 -24.42
CA ARG A 515 22.40 -23.97 -23.74
C ARG A 515 21.83 -25.24 -24.35
N GLY A 516 22.67 -26.25 -24.50
CA GLY A 516 22.30 -27.56 -25.05
C GLY A 516 21.80 -28.54 -23.99
N GLU A 517 21.64 -29.82 -24.38
CA GLU A 517 21.22 -30.91 -23.48
C GLU A 517 22.22 -31.18 -22.35
N ARG A 518 23.50 -30.88 -22.58
CA ARG A 518 24.58 -30.98 -21.59
C ARG A 518 25.26 -29.62 -21.48
N PRO A 519 24.70 -28.69 -20.72
CA PRO A 519 25.25 -27.34 -20.60
C PRO A 519 26.59 -27.33 -19.86
N THR A 520 27.37 -26.34 -20.12
CA THR A 520 28.59 -26.01 -19.36
C THR A 520 28.19 -25.55 -17.95
N LEU A 521 28.95 -25.94 -16.92
CA LEU A 521 28.80 -25.42 -15.57
C LEU A 521 29.14 -23.93 -15.50
N GLY A 522 28.38 -23.17 -14.68
CA GLY A 522 28.58 -21.75 -14.52
C GLY A 522 27.91 -20.91 -15.60
N VAL A 523 28.25 -19.60 -15.61
CA VAL A 523 27.57 -18.58 -16.42
C VAL A 523 27.81 -18.64 -17.91
N TYR A 524 28.90 -19.24 -18.34
CA TYR A 524 29.32 -19.25 -19.74
C TYR A 524 29.08 -20.58 -20.41
N GLU A 525 28.50 -20.57 -21.61
CA GLU A 525 28.46 -21.75 -22.49
C GLU A 525 29.68 -21.75 -23.39
N THR A 526 30.40 -22.87 -23.39
CA THR A 526 31.59 -23.06 -24.25
C THR A 526 31.18 -23.94 -25.43
N ALA A 527 31.21 -23.37 -26.65
CA ALA A 527 30.85 -24.09 -27.84
C ALA A 527 31.89 -25.15 -28.14
N SER A 528 31.50 -26.44 -28.19
CA SER A 528 32.21 -27.43 -28.95
C SER A 528 31.81 -27.22 -30.42
N ASP A 529 32.69 -26.67 -31.25
CA ASP A 529 32.61 -26.58 -32.70
C ASP A 529 31.54 -25.72 -33.39
N GLN A 530 31.16 -24.56 -32.86
CA GLN A 530 30.41 -23.57 -33.65
C GLN A 530 31.14 -22.21 -33.74
N ALA A 531 31.14 -21.65 -34.95
CA ALA A 531 31.83 -20.39 -35.28
C ALA A 531 31.34 -19.23 -34.41
N PRO A 532 32.20 -18.25 -34.06
CA PRO A 532 31.89 -17.21 -33.14
C PRO A 532 30.76 -16.30 -33.68
N ALA A 533 29.67 -16.18 -32.94
CA ALA A 533 28.73 -15.11 -33.13
C ALA A 533 29.38 -13.80 -32.72
N ALA A 534 29.16 -12.75 -33.49
CA ALA A 534 29.79 -11.46 -33.29
C ALA A 534 29.50 -10.92 -31.88
N VAL A 535 30.52 -10.74 -31.11
CA VAL A 535 30.52 -10.14 -29.80
C VAL A 535 30.19 -8.66 -29.97
N LEU A 536 29.11 -8.18 -29.41
CA LEU A 536 28.91 -6.76 -29.17
C LEU A 536 29.88 -6.34 -28.07
N PRO A 537 30.70 -5.33 -28.27
CA PRO A 537 31.65 -4.89 -27.25
C PRO A 537 30.90 -4.25 -26.06
N PRO A 538 31.44 -4.37 -24.84
CA PRO A 538 30.97 -3.60 -23.73
C PRO A 538 31.12 -2.11 -24.02
N ALA A 539 30.17 -1.29 -23.57
CA ALA A 539 30.26 0.16 -23.73
C ALA A 539 31.52 0.69 -23.07
N ALA A 540 32.57 0.87 -23.88
CA ALA A 540 33.79 1.48 -23.45
C ALA A 540 33.66 2.99 -23.46
N ALA A 541 34.12 3.59 -22.38
CA ALA A 541 34.25 5.01 -22.19
C ALA A 541 34.93 5.66 -23.41
N ALA A 542 34.31 6.66 -24.01
CA ALA A 542 34.84 7.42 -25.12
C ALA A 542 35.96 8.37 -24.63
N GLY A 543 37.17 8.03 -24.92
CA GLY A 543 38.31 8.98 -24.95
C GLY A 543 38.46 9.55 -26.36
N PRO A 544 38.92 10.82 -26.50
CA PRO A 544 38.89 11.51 -27.79
C PRO A 544 40.13 11.25 -28.64
N GLY A 545 39.93 11.10 -29.93
CA GLY A 545 41.01 11.40 -30.90
C GLY A 545 41.06 10.59 -32.17
N ALA A 546 40.75 11.23 -33.25
CA ALA A 546 41.48 11.33 -34.55
C ALA A 546 41.28 10.27 -35.63
N ASP A 547 40.85 10.80 -36.75
CA ASP A 547 41.25 10.62 -38.16
C ASP A 547 40.71 9.46 -39.02
N GLY A 548 40.03 9.94 -39.95
CA GLY A 548 39.73 9.64 -41.36
C GLY A 548 40.28 8.38 -42.03
N GLY A 549 39.35 7.55 -42.54
CA GLY A 549 39.68 6.50 -43.49
C GLY A 549 38.46 6.10 -44.31
N THR A 550 38.52 6.36 -45.59
CA THR A 550 37.51 6.09 -46.63
C THR A 550 37.18 4.62 -46.82
N LEU A 551 35.90 4.30 -46.95
CA LEU A 551 35.32 3.01 -47.29
C LEU A 551 35.36 2.76 -48.82
N PRO A 552 35.68 1.57 -49.29
CA PRO A 552 35.50 1.19 -50.70
C PRO A 552 34.06 0.67 -50.96
N PRO A 553 33.62 0.65 -52.25
CA PRO A 553 32.19 0.50 -52.58
C PRO A 553 31.70 -0.94 -52.59
N ALA A 554 30.50 -1.16 -52.21
CA ALA A 554 29.74 -2.40 -52.18
C ALA A 554 29.35 -2.90 -53.55
N ALA A 555 29.52 -4.20 -53.77
CA ALA A 555 29.13 -4.95 -54.94
C ALA A 555 27.59 -5.24 -54.95
N SER A 556 27.00 -5.18 -56.11
CA SER A 556 25.59 -5.33 -56.44
C SER A 556 25.05 -6.77 -56.22
N ALA A 557 23.83 -6.89 -55.63
CA ALA A 557 23.04 -8.11 -55.54
C ALA A 557 21.79 -8.03 -56.43
N PRO A 558 21.27 -9.15 -56.99
CA PRO A 558 20.17 -9.19 -57.91
C PRO A 558 18.81 -9.36 -57.19
N GLY A 559 17.77 -8.67 -57.64
CA GLY A 559 16.40 -8.96 -57.19
C GLY A 559 15.34 -7.89 -57.46
N ASP A 560 14.93 -7.73 -58.71
CA ASP A 560 13.96 -6.70 -59.15
C ASP A 560 12.46 -7.12 -59.19
N VAL A 561 12.02 -8.12 -58.43
CA VAL A 561 10.62 -8.55 -58.46
C VAL A 561 9.86 -8.05 -57.24
N HIS A 562 10.52 -7.67 -56.16
CA HIS A 562 9.86 -7.21 -54.93
C HIS A 562 9.67 -5.68 -54.85
N ARG A 563 10.10 -4.90 -55.82
CA ARG A 563 9.99 -3.42 -55.79
C ARG A 563 8.65 -2.88 -56.29
N ALA A 564 7.90 -3.60 -57.12
CA ALA A 564 6.60 -3.14 -57.65
C ALA A 564 5.49 -3.23 -56.53
N VAL A 565 5.48 -4.26 -55.76
CA VAL A 565 4.47 -4.47 -54.70
C VAL A 565 4.65 -3.53 -53.50
N ARG A 566 5.87 -3.03 -53.26
CA ARG A 566 6.13 -2.10 -52.13
C ARG A 566 5.75 -0.65 -52.43
N ARG A 567 5.60 -0.24 -53.70
CA ARG A 567 5.23 1.16 -54.03
C ARG A 567 3.73 1.43 -53.93
N GLU A 568 2.86 0.47 -54.19
CA GLU A 568 1.41 0.64 -54.00
C GLU A 568 0.99 0.57 -52.52
N ALA A 569 1.71 -0.19 -51.68
CA ALA A 569 1.44 -0.28 -50.25
C ALA A 569 1.84 0.99 -49.47
N ALA A 570 2.68 1.86 -50.04
CA ALA A 570 3.18 3.05 -49.32
C ALA A 570 2.18 4.23 -49.31
N THR A 571 1.14 4.19 -50.14
CA THR A 571 0.13 5.27 -50.28
C THR A 571 -1.20 4.99 -49.56
N MET A 572 -1.36 3.81 -48.92
CA MET A 572 -2.60 3.49 -48.23
C MET A 572 -2.50 3.85 -46.72
N PRO A 573 -3.60 4.34 -46.11
CA PRO A 573 -3.65 4.53 -44.64
C PRO A 573 -3.29 3.25 -43.88
N TRP A 574 -2.60 3.38 -42.76
CA TRP A 574 -2.08 2.26 -41.96
C TRP A 574 -3.14 1.18 -41.69
N LEU A 575 -4.36 1.56 -41.36
CA LEU A 575 -5.48 0.64 -41.11
C LEU A 575 -5.85 -0.24 -42.32
N GLN A 576 -5.75 0.28 -43.55
CA GLN A 576 -6.01 -0.52 -44.76
C GLN A 576 -4.89 -1.51 -45.04
N ARG A 577 -3.64 -1.18 -44.73
CA ARG A 577 -2.48 -2.11 -44.88
C ARG A 577 -2.55 -3.34 -44.00
N VAL A 578 -3.01 -3.17 -42.73
CA VAL A 578 -3.20 -4.26 -41.79
C VAL A 578 -4.38 -5.14 -42.23
N TRP A 579 -5.41 -4.55 -42.84
CA TRP A 579 -6.61 -5.23 -43.25
C TRP A 579 -6.40 -6.16 -44.47
N TYR A 580 -5.73 -5.70 -45.49
CA TYR A 580 -5.50 -6.52 -46.69
C TYR A 580 -4.49 -7.67 -46.51
N ALA A 581 -3.64 -7.57 -45.52
CA ALA A 581 -2.58 -8.54 -45.30
C ALA A 581 -2.99 -9.79 -44.50
N LYS A 582 -4.05 -9.75 -43.70
CA LYS A 582 -4.29 -10.82 -42.72
C LYS A 582 -5.73 -11.30 -42.48
N ALA A 583 -6.79 -10.67 -43.02
CA ALA A 583 -8.17 -11.10 -42.78
C ALA A 583 -9.14 -10.88 -43.97
N PRO A 584 -9.12 -11.71 -44.99
CA PRO A 584 -10.00 -11.57 -46.14
C PRO A 584 -11.48 -11.90 -45.88
N TRP A 585 -11.84 -12.35 -44.64
CA TRP A 585 -13.15 -12.91 -44.34
C TRP A 585 -14.07 -11.99 -43.54
N ILE A 586 -13.61 -10.83 -43.08
CA ILE A 586 -14.36 -9.95 -42.20
C ILE A 586 -14.49 -8.55 -42.82
N SER A 587 -15.70 -8.05 -42.94
CA SER A 587 -15.93 -6.69 -43.48
C SER A 587 -15.43 -5.63 -42.51
N PRO A 588 -15.09 -4.40 -42.93
CA PRO A 588 -14.68 -3.30 -42.04
C PRO A 588 -15.70 -3.00 -40.94
N LEU A 589 -16.97 -3.14 -41.19
CA LEU A 589 -18.05 -2.99 -40.23
C LEU A 589 -18.04 -4.10 -39.17
N GLN A 590 -17.75 -5.33 -39.57
CA GLN A 590 -17.63 -6.45 -38.65
C GLN A 590 -16.35 -6.35 -37.76
N ALA A 591 -15.25 -5.84 -38.32
CA ALA A 591 -14.04 -5.60 -37.55
C ALA A 591 -14.23 -4.45 -36.53
N ALA A 592 -14.90 -3.38 -36.93
CA ALA A 592 -15.26 -2.30 -36.00
C ALA A 592 -16.22 -2.80 -34.90
N ALA A 593 -17.19 -3.62 -35.23
CA ALA A 593 -18.10 -4.22 -34.28
C ALA A 593 -17.38 -5.17 -33.30
N LEU A 594 -16.42 -5.98 -33.80
CA LEU A 594 -15.58 -6.84 -32.95
C LEU A 594 -14.66 -6.02 -32.06
N ALA A 595 -14.07 -4.95 -32.55
CA ALA A 595 -13.25 -4.03 -31.74
C ALA A 595 -14.07 -3.35 -30.64
N ILE A 596 -15.27 -2.88 -30.94
CA ILE A 596 -16.21 -2.31 -29.97
C ILE A 596 -16.63 -3.37 -28.93
N ALA A 597 -16.94 -4.58 -29.38
CA ALA A 597 -17.29 -5.67 -28.49
C ALA A 597 -16.12 -6.06 -27.56
N LEU A 598 -14.90 -6.09 -28.04
CA LEU A 598 -13.70 -6.35 -27.26
C LEU A 598 -13.45 -5.24 -26.23
N LEU A 599 -13.55 -3.98 -26.65
CA LEU A 599 -13.44 -2.83 -25.73
C LEU A 599 -14.53 -2.87 -24.66
N ALA A 600 -15.75 -3.21 -25.03
CA ALA A 600 -16.84 -3.38 -24.05
C ALA A 600 -16.58 -4.53 -23.07
N LEU A 601 -16.00 -5.65 -23.53
CA LEU A 601 -15.59 -6.76 -22.67
C LEU A 601 -14.46 -6.38 -21.73
N VAL A 602 -13.46 -5.64 -22.21
CA VAL A 602 -12.36 -5.13 -21.38
C VAL A 602 -12.92 -4.16 -20.34
N ALA A 603 -13.75 -3.22 -20.73
CA ALA A 603 -14.39 -2.28 -19.81
C ALA A 603 -15.25 -3.00 -18.77
N LEU A 604 -15.98 -4.05 -19.16
CA LEU A 604 -16.75 -4.88 -18.24
C LEU A 604 -15.84 -5.65 -17.27
N ALA A 605 -14.75 -6.22 -17.77
CA ALA A 605 -13.78 -6.93 -16.94
C ALA A 605 -13.12 -5.99 -15.91
N LEU A 606 -12.76 -4.77 -16.33
CA LEU A 606 -12.25 -3.74 -15.44
C LEU A 606 -13.29 -3.30 -14.40
N ALA A 607 -14.54 -3.10 -14.83
CA ALA A 607 -15.63 -2.75 -13.92
C ALA A 607 -15.88 -3.86 -12.88
N VAL A 608 -15.85 -5.13 -13.30
CA VAL A 608 -15.97 -6.29 -12.41
C VAL A 608 -14.78 -6.36 -11.46
N ARG A 609 -13.56 -6.11 -11.95
CA ARG A 609 -12.35 -6.07 -11.12
C ARG A 609 -12.42 -4.95 -10.06
N VAL A 610 -12.84 -3.76 -10.44
CA VAL A 610 -13.05 -2.63 -9.51
C VAL A 610 -14.15 -2.97 -8.49
N ALA A 611 -15.27 -3.53 -8.95
CA ALA A 611 -16.36 -3.91 -8.06
C ALA A 611 -15.93 -4.96 -7.03
N ARG A 612 -15.12 -5.95 -7.44
CA ARG A 612 -14.57 -6.97 -6.53
C ARG A 612 -13.58 -6.36 -5.56
N ARG A 613 -12.60 -5.56 -6.04
CA ARG A 613 -11.59 -4.91 -5.18
C ARG A 613 -12.17 -3.94 -4.16
N ARG A 614 -13.33 -3.35 -4.45
CA ARG A 614 -14.03 -2.41 -3.55
C ARG A 614 -15.18 -3.05 -2.79
N ASN A 615 -15.30 -4.37 -2.85
CA ASN A 615 -16.40 -5.14 -2.26
C ASN A 615 -17.80 -4.57 -2.56
N LEU A 616 -17.98 -3.99 -3.75
CA LEU A 616 -19.25 -3.37 -4.14
C LEU A 616 -20.36 -4.39 -4.36
N ALA A 617 -20.02 -5.63 -4.73
CA ALA A 617 -20.99 -6.68 -5.07
C ALA A 617 -21.94 -6.98 -3.89
N GLY A 618 -21.46 -6.85 -2.66
CA GLY A 618 -22.25 -7.09 -1.45
C GLY A 618 -23.38 -6.08 -1.25
N TRP A 619 -23.14 -4.79 -1.46
CA TRP A 619 -24.05 -3.73 -1.04
C TRP A 619 -24.52 -2.76 -2.13
N LEU A 620 -23.84 -2.69 -3.30
CA LEU A 620 -24.19 -1.74 -4.37
C LEU A 620 -25.66 -1.87 -4.82
N LEU A 621 -26.17 -3.10 -4.91
CA LEU A 621 -27.55 -3.33 -5.31
C LEU A 621 -28.54 -2.79 -4.26
N ALA A 622 -28.23 -2.93 -2.97
CA ALA A 622 -29.04 -2.35 -1.89
C ALA A 622 -29.01 -0.82 -1.96
N TRP A 623 -27.85 -0.23 -2.23
CA TRP A 623 -27.71 1.21 -2.41
C TRP A 623 -28.49 1.75 -3.62
N LEU A 624 -28.50 1.03 -4.76
CA LEU A 624 -29.29 1.40 -5.95
C LEU A 624 -30.80 1.29 -5.73
N ARG A 625 -31.24 0.35 -4.86
CA ARG A 625 -32.63 0.10 -4.54
C ARG A 625 -33.14 0.92 -3.36
N GLN A 626 -32.27 1.62 -2.66
CA GLN A 626 -32.64 2.43 -1.51
C GLN A 626 -33.64 3.51 -1.92
N ASP A 627 -34.67 3.70 -1.10
CA ASP A 627 -35.59 4.81 -1.26
C ASP A 627 -34.97 6.09 -0.68
N TRP A 628 -34.43 6.91 -1.57
CA TRP A 628 -33.84 8.20 -1.21
C TRP A 628 -34.87 9.31 -0.91
N ARG A 629 -36.15 9.01 -0.97
CA ARG A 629 -37.24 9.96 -0.90
C ARG A 629 -38.34 9.50 0.04
N ALA A 630 -37.99 8.98 1.23
CA ALA A 630 -39.02 8.72 2.23
C ALA A 630 -39.84 10.01 2.44
N PRO A 631 -41.13 10.02 2.10
CA PRO A 631 -41.91 11.23 2.13
C PRO A 631 -42.15 11.67 3.57
N VAL A 632 -41.65 12.83 3.93
CA VAL A 632 -42.00 13.51 5.15
C VAL A 632 -43.16 14.47 4.81
N PRO A 633 -44.29 14.46 5.53
CA PRO A 633 -45.41 15.36 5.27
C PRO A 633 -44.96 16.83 5.26
N ALA A 634 -45.56 17.62 4.37
CA ALA A 634 -45.24 19.04 4.28
C ALA A 634 -45.54 19.73 5.61
N GLY A 635 -44.64 20.56 6.09
CA GLY A 635 -44.76 21.28 7.35
C GLY A 635 -44.33 20.48 8.60
N THR A 636 -43.89 19.26 8.45
CA THR A 636 -43.31 18.47 9.55
C THR A 636 -41.87 18.91 9.82
N THR A 637 -41.54 19.24 11.05
CA THR A 637 -40.18 19.48 11.50
C THR A 637 -39.37 18.17 11.43
N ARG A 638 -38.20 18.21 10.81
CA ARG A 638 -37.27 17.08 10.78
C ARG A 638 -36.30 17.21 11.95
N HIS A 639 -35.99 16.06 12.52
CA HIS A 639 -35.03 15.96 13.62
C HIS A 639 -33.81 15.19 13.15
N LEU A 640 -32.63 15.75 13.34
CA LEU A 640 -31.35 15.12 12.99
C LEU A 640 -30.63 14.68 14.27
N MET A 641 -30.59 13.38 14.53
CA MET A 641 -29.77 12.80 15.58
C MET A 641 -28.38 12.59 15.05
N PHE A 642 -27.45 13.43 15.49
CA PHE A 642 -26.03 13.31 15.10
C PHE A 642 -25.27 12.57 16.18
N CYS A 643 -24.86 11.33 15.88
CA CYS A 643 -24.22 10.40 16.79
C CYS A 643 -22.77 10.19 16.39
N PHE A 644 -21.84 10.59 17.24
CA PHE A 644 -20.42 10.40 17.02
C PHE A 644 -19.90 9.25 17.87
N VAL A 645 -19.45 8.15 17.22
CA VAL A 645 -18.85 7.01 17.89
C VAL A 645 -17.36 6.93 17.53
N ASP A 646 -16.54 6.45 18.43
CA ASP A 646 -15.09 6.48 18.34
C ASP A 646 -14.48 5.16 18.81
N HIS A 647 -13.71 4.50 17.96
CA HIS A 647 -12.78 3.43 18.34
C HIS A 647 -11.66 4.12 19.13
N TYR A 648 -11.87 4.31 20.44
CA TYR A 648 -10.98 5.12 21.25
C TYR A 648 -9.84 4.27 21.81
N GLU A 649 -8.75 4.19 21.06
CA GLU A 649 -7.61 3.30 21.27
C GLU A 649 -6.34 4.08 21.66
N PRO A 650 -6.15 4.45 22.94
CA PRO A 650 -4.99 5.24 23.38
C PRO A 650 -3.64 4.55 23.09
N ALA A 651 -3.61 3.20 23.11
CA ALA A 651 -2.42 2.41 22.80
C ALA A 651 -2.26 2.08 21.31
N TRP A 652 -3.02 2.72 20.42
CA TRP A 652 -2.87 2.55 18.96
C TRP A 652 -1.42 2.70 18.52
N GLY A 653 -0.92 1.70 17.75
CA GLY A 653 0.47 1.65 17.32
C GLY A 653 1.45 1.23 18.42
N LYS A 654 0.96 0.75 19.57
CA LYS A 654 1.76 0.26 20.71
C LYS A 654 2.81 1.29 21.20
N PRO A 655 2.44 2.53 21.47
CA PRO A 655 3.34 3.53 21.98
C PRO A 655 3.75 3.22 23.44
N ASP A 656 4.66 3.99 24.00
CA ASP A 656 4.91 3.95 25.43
C ASP A 656 3.75 4.60 26.23
N LEU A 657 3.70 4.30 27.52
CA LEU A 657 2.65 4.84 28.42
C LEU A 657 2.63 6.37 28.51
N ALA A 658 3.76 7.03 28.27
CA ALA A 658 3.81 8.50 28.27
C ALA A 658 3.03 9.07 27.07
N LYS A 659 3.11 8.43 25.93
CA LYS A 659 2.37 8.80 24.73
C LYS A 659 0.88 8.48 24.84
N GLU A 660 0.50 7.34 25.42
CA GLU A 660 -0.90 7.05 25.73
C GLU A 660 -1.51 8.17 26.60
N ARG A 661 -0.81 8.56 27.68
CA ARG A 661 -1.23 9.65 28.58
C ARG A 661 -1.32 10.99 27.87
N GLU A 662 -0.41 11.29 26.97
CA GLU A 662 -0.45 12.52 26.16
C GLU A 662 -1.71 12.59 25.30
N ARG A 663 -2.06 11.48 24.62
CA ARG A 663 -3.27 11.37 23.78
C ARG A 663 -4.54 11.63 24.61
N VAL A 664 -4.67 10.94 25.73
CA VAL A 664 -5.82 11.12 26.64
C VAL A 664 -5.87 12.53 27.23
N ALA A 665 -4.71 13.08 27.65
CA ALA A 665 -4.64 14.45 28.15
C ALA A 665 -5.01 15.49 27.09
N ARG A 666 -4.70 15.24 25.83
CA ARG A 666 -5.10 16.09 24.70
C ARG A 666 -6.62 16.13 24.55
N TRP A 667 -7.29 14.98 24.54
CA TRP A 667 -8.75 14.90 24.50
C TRP A 667 -9.40 15.65 25.68
N ARG A 668 -8.88 15.40 26.90
CA ARG A 668 -9.38 16.07 28.11
C ARG A 668 -9.24 17.59 28.06
N ARG A 669 -8.21 18.11 27.40
CA ARG A 669 -7.96 19.56 27.26
C ARG A 669 -8.75 20.17 26.11
N ASP A 670 -8.76 19.56 24.94
CA ASP A 670 -9.19 20.19 23.69
C ASP A 670 -10.68 19.96 23.39
N LEU A 671 -11.27 18.81 23.78
CA LEU A 671 -12.70 18.56 23.53
C LEU A 671 -13.63 19.59 24.22
N PRO A 672 -13.42 19.96 25.49
CA PRO A 672 -14.25 21.02 26.12
C PRO A 672 -14.15 22.35 25.37
N LEU A 673 -12.96 22.73 24.90
CA LEU A 673 -12.74 23.99 24.16
C LEU A 673 -13.47 23.96 22.81
N LEU A 674 -13.38 22.85 22.08
CA LEU A 674 -14.11 22.68 20.83
C LEU A 674 -15.62 22.77 21.03
N CYS A 675 -16.16 22.14 22.06
CA CYS A 675 -17.61 22.10 22.33
C CYS A 675 -18.18 23.36 23.00
N GLU A 676 -17.33 24.32 23.43
CA GLU A 676 -17.75 25.48 24.23
C GLU A 676 -18.85 26.32 23.56
N ARG A 677 -18.75 26.55 22.25
CA ARG A 677 -19.66 27.44 21.50
C ARG A 677 -20.77 26.71 20.75
N HIS A 678 -20.74 25.39 20.67
CA HIS A 678 -21.68 24.58 19.88
C HIS A 678 -22.88 24.15 20.73
N ARG A 679 -24.09 24.28 20.16
CA ARG A 679 -25.35 23.89 20.83
C ARG A 679 -26.36 23.32 19.84
N ASP A 680 -26.99 22.23 20.24
CA ASP A 680 -28.10 21.64 19.51
C ASP A 680 -29.45 22.36 19.82
N ALA A 681 -30.56 21.84 19.29
CA ALA A 681 -31.90 22.38 19.53
C ALA A 681 -32.34 22.34 21.00
N ASP A 682 -31.73 21.45 21.79
CA ASP A 682 -31.99 21.28 23.21
C ASP A 682 -31.02 22.12 24.08
N GLY A 683 -30.13 22.90 23.47
CA GLY A 683 -29.09 23.66 24.13
C GLY A 683 -27.91 22.84 24.65
N ARG A 684 -27.75 21.59 24.17
CA ARG A 684 -26.68 20.69 24.61
C ARG A 684 -25.44 20.83 23.70
N PRO A 685 -24.23 20.69 24.27
CA PRO A 685 -23.01 20.62 23.47
C PRO A 685 -22.94 19.34 22.66
N PRO A 686 -22.03 19.26 21.66
CA PRO A 686 -21.68 17.98 20.99
C PRO A 686 -21.31 16.89 21.99
N VAL A 687 -21.75 15.68 21.74
CA VAL A 687 -21.53 14.52 22.60
C VAL A 687 -20.73 13.47 21.83
N HIS A 688 -19.64 13.00 22.42
CA HIS A 688 -18.77 11.98 21.86
C HIS A 688 -18.98 10.64 22.55
N THR A 689 -19.05 9.52 21.83
CA THR A 689 -19.15 8.20 22.45
C THR A 689 -17.82 7.48 22.32
N PHE A 690 -17.13 7.29 23.44
CA PHE A 690 -15.86 6.62 23.55
C PHE A 690 -16.09 5.11 23.66
N PHE A 691 -15.94 4.37 22.57
CA PHE A 691 -15.89 2.93 22.60
C PHE A 691 -14.48 2.51 22.98
N TYR A 692 -14.32 2.10 24.25
CA TYR A 692 -13.01 1.86 24.85
C TYR A 692 -12.65 0.36 24.82
N PRO A 693 -11.44 -0.03 24.34
CA PRO A 693 -11.02 -1.42 24.23
C PRO A 693 -10.64 -2.04 25.58
N GLU A 694 -11.11 -3.28 25.80
CA GLU A 694 -10.80 -4.04 27.03
C GLU A 694 -9.31 -4.27 27.19
N GLU A 695 -8.65 -4.65 26.11
CA GLU A 695 -7.23 -4.97 26.06
C GLU A 695 -6.30 -3.79 26.35
N GLU A 696 -6.80 -2.56 26.19
CA GLU A 696 -6.06 -1.33 26.48
C GLU A 696 -6.46 -0.71 27.83
N TYR A 697 -7.20 -1.44 28.67
CA TYR A 697 -7.70 -0.89 29.93
C TYR A 697 -6.61 -0.32 30.80
N ARG A 698 -6.76 0.97 31.14
CA ARG A 698 -5.99 1.67 32.19
C ARG A 698 -6.93 2.52 33.02
N GLU A 699 -6.85 2.35 34.33
CA GLU A 699 -7.72 3.08 35.28
C GLU A 699 -7.62 4.60 35.10
N GLU A 700 -6.42 5.13 34.92
CA GLU A 700 -6.18 6.56 34.74
C GLU A 700 -6.78 7.13 33.45
N HIS A 701 -6.79 6.35 32.35
CA HIS A 701 -7.41 6.76 31.10
C HIS A 701 -8.93 6.85 31.24
N LEU A 702 -9.54 5.82 31.81
CA LEU A 702 -10.98 5.82 32.07
C LEU A 702 -11.40 6.92 33.03
N ASP A 703 -10.64 7.19 34.10
CA ASP A 703 -10.94 8.31 35.02
C ASP A 703 -10.92 9.67 34.32
N ALA A 704 -10.01 9.85 33.34
CA ALA A 704 -9.96 11.07 32.53
C ALA A 704 -11.17 11.20 31.59
N LEU A 705 -11.62 10.11 30.96
CA LEU A 705 -12.82 10.10 30.11
C LEU A 705 -14.09 10.29 30.92
N VAL A 706 -14.19 9.67 32.07
CA VAL A 706 -15.32 9.86 33.03
C VAL A 706 -15.47 11.34 33.41
N GLU A 707 -14.37 12.08 33.53
CA GLU A 707 -14.45 13.53 33.80
C GLU A 707 -15.09 14.30 32.63
N LEU A 708 -14.79 13.95 31.36
CA LEU A 708 -15.46 14.51 30.19
C LEU A 708 -16.94 14.13 30.16
N CYS A 709 -17.26 12.87 30.51
CA CYS A 709 -18.64 12.37 30.58
C CYS A 709 -19.48 13.13 31.67
N ARG A 710 -18.87 13.47 32.81
CA ARG A 710 -19.53 14.30 33.85
C ARG A 710 -19.89 15.67 33.33
N GLN A 711 -19.07 16.26 32.49
CA GLN A 711 -19.32 17.56 31.85
C GLN A 711 -20.40 17.49 30.77
N GLY A 712 -20.87 16.29 30.41
CA GLY A 712 -21.89 16.09 29.39
C GLY A 712 -21.32 16.06 27.98
N LEU A 713 -19.99 15.89 27.83
CA LEU A 713 -19.27 15.90 26.55
C LEU A 713 -19.10 14.50 25.95
N GLY A 714 -19.46 13.44 26.69
CA GLY A 714 -19.35 12.08 26.18
C GLY A 714 -20.07 11.03 27.01
N GLU A 715 -20.05 9.80 26.50
CA GLU A 715 -20.42 8.55 27.17
C GLU A 715 -19.40 7.46 26.80
N ILE A 716 -19.28 6.42 27.65
CA ILE A 716 -18.32 5.33 27.49
C ILE A 716 -19.10 4.08 27.14
N GLU A 717 -18.63 3.34 26.12
CA GLU A 717 -19.17 2.07 25.65
C GLU A 717 -18.03 1.07 25.39
N ILE A 718 -18.33 -0.12 24.91
CA ILE A 718 -17.37 -1.23 24.81
C ILE A 718 -16.84 -1.38 23.39
N HIS A 719 -15.52 -1.49 23.31
CA HIS A 719 -14.76 -1.89 22.12
C HIS A 719 -13.93 -3.14 22.44
N LEU A 720 -13.68 -3.99 21.44
CA LEU A 720 -12.89 -5.20 21.64
C LEU A 720 -12.25 -5.66 20.33
N HIS A 721 -10.95 -6.00 20.40
CA HIS A 721 -10.26 -6.75 19.35
C HIS A 721 -10.05 -8.18 19.83
N HIS A 722 -10.53 -9.14 19.06
CA HIS A 722 -10.27 -10.55 19.35
C HIS A 722 -10.12 -11.35 18.05
N ASP A 723 -9.35 -12.44 18.11
CA ASP A 723 -9.07 -13.31 16.93
C ASP A 723 -8.95 -14.75 17.41
N ASN A 724 -9.47 -15.70 16.65
CA ASN A 724 -9.53 -17.12 17.03
C ASN A 724 -10.13 -17.35 18.42
N ASP A 725 -11.12 -16.55 18.77
CA ASP A 725 -11.75 -16.56 20.08
C ASP A 725 -12.84 -17.65 20.19
N THR A 726 -13.31 -17.88 21.41
CA THR A 726 -14.41 -18.78 21.71
C THR A 726 -15.53 -18.04 22.42
N ALA A 727 -16.78 -18.48 22.21
CA ALA A 727 -17.93 -17.88 22.87
C ALA A 727 -17.81 -17.81 24.40
N GLU A 728 -17.13 -18.78 25.02
CA GLU A 728 -16.92 -18.80 26.46
C GLU A 728 -15.87 -17.77 26.90
N ASN A 729 -14.75 -17.64 26.21
CA ASN A 729 -13.73 -16.63 26.50
C ASN A 729 -14.28 -15.22 26.29
N LEU A 730 -14.97 -14.99 25.17
CA LEU A 730 -15.65 -13.71 24.88
C LEU A 730 -16.62 -13.34 26.00
N ARG A 731 -17.48 -14.30 26.44
CA ARG A 731 -18.45 -14.07 27.53
C ARG A 731 -17.76 -13.68 28.81
N GLN A 732 -16.70 -14.36 29.19
CA GLN A 732 -15.94 -14.06 30.41
C GLN A 732 -15.26 -12.69 30.33
N THR A 733 -14.65 -12.36 29.20
CA THR A 733 -14.00 -11.08 28.96
C THR A 733 -14.99 -9.91 29.05
N LEU A 734 -16.10 -10.00 28.34
CA LEU A 734 -17.16 -8.99 28.38
C LEU A 734 -17.78 -8.84 29.76
N THR A 735 -18.11 -9.95 30.44
CA THR A 735 -18.68 -9.91 31.80
C THR A 735 -17.73 -9.22 32.77
N ARG A 736 -16.44 -9.56 32.73
CA ARG A 736 -15.42 -8.96 33.60
C ARG A 736 -15.26 -7.46 33.34
N PHE A 737 -15.15 -7.09 32.05
CA PHE A 737 -14.89 -5.71 31.68
C PHE A 737 -16.09 -4.79 31.92
N THR A 738 -17.28 -5.21 31.55
CA THR A 738 -18.50 -4.44 31.78
C THR A 738 -18.79 -4.25 33.28
N GLU A 739 -18.55 -5.29 34.08
CA GLU A 739 -18.67 -5.16 35.53
C GLU A 739 -17.62 -4.21 36.12
N LEU A 740 -16.39 -4.23 35.59
CA LEU A 740 -15.35 -3.27 35.98
C LEU A 740 -15.76 -1.83 35.69
N LEU A 741 -16.24 -1.56 34.46
CA LEU A 741 -16.67 -0.22 34.08
C LEU A 741 -17.89 0.26 34.88
N ALA A 742 -18.86 -0.63 35.15
CA ALA A 742 -20.04 -0.30 35.93
C ALA A 742 -19.73 -0.08 37.41
N SER A 743 -18.87 -0.91 38.03
CA SER A 743 -18.62 -0.85 39.48
C SER A 743 -17.51 0.12 39.86
N ARG A 744 -16.41 0.17 39.11
CA ARG A 744 -15.25 1.00 39.45
C ARG A 744 -15.38 2.44 38.94
N HIS A 745 -15.92 2.62 37.74
CA HIS A 745 -15.99 3.91 37.06
C HIS A 745 -17.40 4.51 37.04
N ASP A 746 -18.44 3.74 37.42
CA ASP A 746 -19.85 4.11 37.28
C ASP A 746 -20.16 4.61 35.85
N ALA A 747 -19.52 3.98 34.86
CA ALA A 747 -19.54 4.39 33.46
C ALA A 747 -20.62 3.69 32.62
N LEU A 748 -21.15 2.55 33.13
CA LEU A 748 -22.25 1.83 32.47
C LEU A 748 -23.47 1.80 33.39
N PRO A 749 -24.69 2.02 32.84
CA PRO A 749 -25.92 1.87 33.60
C PRO A 749 -26.20 0.38 33.87
N ARG A 750 -27.00 0.11 34.88
CA ARG A 750 -27.47 -1.24 35.18
C ARG A 750 -28.96 -1.39 34.88
N ASP A 751 -29.32 -2.54 34.38
CA ASP A 751 -30.71 -2.95 34.24
C ASP A 751 -31.36 -2.97 35.64
N PRO A 752 -32.48 -2.27 35.87
CA PRO A 752 -33.07 -2.13 37.20
C PRO A 752 -33.68 -3.43 37.74
N LEU A 753 -33.97 -4.42 36.90
CA LEU A 753 -34.55 -5.69 37.28
C LEU A 753 -33.50 -6.77 37.56
N THR A 754 -32.49 -6.86 36.68
CA THR A 754 -31.45 -7.90 36.75
C THR A 754 -30.17 -7.45 37.43
N GLY A 755 -29.91 -6.14 37.53
CA GLY A 755 -28.65 -5.56 38.01
C GLY A 755 -27.51 -5.69 37.01
N GLN A 756 -27.72 -6.28 35.84
CA GLN A 756 -26.70 -6.50 34.80
C GLN A 756 -26.29 -5.17 34.16
N PRO A 757 -24.99 -4.91 33.92
CA PRO A 757 -24.54 -3.77 33.13
C PRO A 757 -25.19 -3.76 31.72
N ARG A 758 -25.53 -2.54 31.23
CA ARG A 758 -26.08 -2.35 29.88
C ARG A 758 -25.12 -1.49 29.10
N TRP A 759 -24.80 -1.91 27.85
CA TRP A 759 -23.75 -1.33 27.04
C TRP A 759 -23.97 -1.53 25.55
N ALA A 760 -23.32 -0.69 24.73
CA ALA A 760 -23.26 -0.84 23.28
C ALA A 760 -21.90 -1.39 22.85
N PHE A 761 -21.84 -1.92 21.62
CA PHE A 761 -20.66 -2.56 21.08
C PHE A 761 -20.19 -1.95 19.76
N ILE A 762 -18.88 -1.89 19.59
CA ILE A 762 -18.20 -1.79 18.31
C ILE A 762 -17.13 -2.88 18.25
N HIS A 763 -17.17 -3.72 17.23
CA HIS A 763 -16.16 -4.74 16.98
C HIS A 763 -14.89 -4.10 16.39
N GLY A 764 -13.74 -4.32 17.01
CA GLY A 764 -12.47 -3.67 16.71
C GLY A 764 -12.00 -3.85 15.27
N ASN A 765 -12.15 -5.05 14.73
CA ASN A 765 -11.70 -5.40 13.38
C ASN A 765 -12.84 -5.50 12.37
N TRP A 766 -13.99 -4.83 12.57
CA TRP A 766 -15.19 -4.89 11.72
C TRP A 766 -15.84 -6.26 11.59
N ALA A 767 -15.23 -7.32 12.16
CA ALA A 767 -15.55 -8.73 11.90
C ALA A 767 -16.69 -9.28 12.78
N LEU A 768 -17.65 -8.43 13.18
CA LEU A 768 -18.80 -8.83 13.97
C LEU A 768 -19.39 -10.16 13.46
N ASP A 769 -19.68 -11.08 14.41
CA ASP A 769 -20.27 -12.37 14.14
C ASP A 769 -19.45 -13.19 13.11
N ASN A 770 -18.14 -13.23 13.32
CA ASN A 770 -17.16 -13.93 12.50
C ASN A 770 -17.31 -13.64 11.00
N SER A 771 -17.64 -12.40 10.64
CA SER A 771 -18.05 -12.01 9.29
C SER A 771 -16.90 -11.92 8.28
N HIS A 772 -15.65 -11.96 8.73
CA HIS A 772 -14.52 -11.93 7.81
C HIS A 772 -14.42 -13.25 7.02
N PRO A 773 -14.25 -13.23 5.68
CA PRO A 773 -14.29 -14.44 4.85
C PRO A 773 -13.25 -15.52 5.20
N THR A 774 -12.20 -15.17 5.90
CA THR A 774 -11.15 -16.10 6.35
C THR A 774 -11.37 -16.64 7.75
N GLY A 775 -12.44 -16.21 8.46
CA GLY A 775 -12.68 -16.55 9.86
C GLY A 775 -11.72 -15.88 10.84
N ARG A 776 -10.90 -14.93 10.40
CA ARG A 776 -10.01 -14.14 11.25
C ARG A 776 -10.73 -12.95 11.87
N HIS A 777 -10.10 -12.40 12.92
CA HIS A 777 -10.52 -11.20 13.62
C HIS A 777 -11.79 -11.34 14.46
N CYS A 778 -12.25 -12.58 14.71
CA CYS A 778 -13.31 -12.90 15.63
C CYS A 778 -13.19 -14.36 16.09
N GLY A 779 -13.71 -15.33 15.31
CA GLY A 779 -13.68 -16.77 15.64
C GLY A 779 -14.95 -17.26 16.35
N VAL A 780 -15.95 -16.39 16.60
CA VAL A 780 -17.16 -16.71 17.36
C VAL A 780 -18.39 -16.58 16.47
N ASP A 781 -18.92 -17.70 15.98
CA ASP A 781 -20.08 -17.75 15.06
C ASP A 781 -21.44 -17.44 15.77
N ASN A 782 -21.46 -17.37 17.10
CA ASN A 782 -22.61 -16.99 17.90
C ASN A 782 -22.37 -15.74 18.75
N GLU A 783 -21.59 -14.83 18.21
CA GLU A 783 -21.19 -13.60 18.91
C GLU A 783 -22.38 -12.75 19.30
N LEU A 784 -23.39 -12.59 18.42
CA LEU A 784 -24.58 -11.78 18.71
C LEU A 784 -25.34 -12.29 19.93
N THR A 785 -25.41 -13.61 20.10
CA THR A 785 -26.00 -14.25 21.27
C THR A 785 -25.20 -13.93 22.54
N VAL A 786 -23.87 -14.04 22.48
CA VAL A 786 -22.98 -13.73 23.61
C VAL A 786 -23.09 -12.25 24.00
N LEU A 787 -23.10 -11.34 23.03
CA LEU A 787 -23.26 -9.91 23.27
C LEU A 787 -24.57 -9.61 24.00
N ARG A 788 -25.69 -10.16 23.52
CA ARG A 788 -27.00 -9.98 24.16
C ARG A 788 -27.02 -10.55 25.59
N GLU A 789 -26.52 -11.76 25.78
CA GLU A 789 -26.49 -12.43 27.08
C GLU A 789 -25.65 -11.68 28.12
N THR A 790 -24.62 -10.96 27.68
CA THR A 790 -23.74 -10.16 28.55
C THR A 790 -24.26 -8.71 28.76
N GLY A 791 -25.37 -8.34 28.14
CA GLY A 791 -26.07 -7.06 28.43
C GLY A 791 -25.95 -6.01 27.32
N CYS A 792 -25.36 -6.36 26.17
CA CYS A 792 -25.28 -5.48 25.01
C CYS A 792 -26.70 -5.15 24.49
N TYR A 793 -26.96 -3.87 24.26
CA TYR A 793 -28.29 -3.42 23.77
C TYR A 793 -28.28 -3.11 22.27
N ALA A 794 -27.14 -2.76 21.68
CA ALA A 794 -27.00 -2.48 20.26
C ALA A 794 -25.54 -2.53 19.80
N ASP A 795 -25.36 -2.82 18.52
CA ASP A 795 -24.07 -2.73 17.81
C ASP A 795 -24.01 -1.51 16.91
N PHE A 796 -22.85 -0.86 16.89
CA PHE A 796 -22.53 0.33 16.10
C PHE A 796 -21.34 0.13 15.15
N THR A 797 -20.90 -1.08 14.90
CA THR A 797 -19.73 -1.41 14.05
C THR A 797 -19.86 -0.86 12.64
N LEU A 798 -21.01 -1.03 11.98
CA LEU A 798 -21.16 -0.77 10.55
C LEU A 798 -21.51 0.68 10.20
N PRO A 799 -21.08 1.19 9.03
CA PRO A 799 -20.53 0.49 7.86
C PRO A 799 -19.03 0.30 7.92
N SER A 800 -18.55 -0.78 7.31
CA SER A 800 -17.14 -1.14 7.18
C SER A 800 -16.59 -1.08 5.74
N ALA A 801 -17.41 -0.75 4.73
CA ALA A 801 -17.00 -0.77 3.33
C ALA A 801 -15.78 0.14 3.08
N PRO A 802 -14.76 -0.31 2.32
CA PRO A 802 -14.76 -1.47 1.39
C PRO A 802 -14.40 -2.83 2.01
N ASP A 803 -14.30 -2.94 3.32
CA ASP A 803 -13.94 -4.18 4.02
C ASP A 803 -14.92 -5.33 3.67
N PRO A 804 -14.46 -6.59 3.56
CA PRO A 804 -15.31 -7.74 3.25
C PRO A 804 -16.35 -8.07 4.33
N CYS A 805 -16.18 -7.58 5.56
CA CYS A 805 -17.16 -7.70 6.63
C CYS A 805 -18.43 -6.90 6.37
N GLN A 806 -18.40 -5.90 5.45
CA GLN A 806 -19.56 -5.09 5.10
C GLN A 806 -20.79 -5.93 4.78
N THR A 807 -21.92 -5.60 5.41
CA THR A 807 -23.20 -6.28 5.22
C THR A 807 -23.92 -5.88 3.93
N ARG A 808 -24.83 -6.75 3.46
CA ARG A 808 -25.76 -6.43 2.36
C ARG A 808 -26.83 -5.44 2.77
N THR A 809 -27.25 -5.45 4.04
CA THR A 809 -28.12 -4.43 4.63
C THR A 809 -27.30 -3.17 4.86
N ILE A 810 -27.75 -2.01 4.36
CA ILE A 810 -27.07 -0.72 4.50
C ILE A 810 -28.06 0.40 4.85
N ASN A 811 -27.55 1.43 5.49
CA ASN A 811 -28.30 2.66 5.80
C ASN A 811 -29.61 2.37 6.55
N ARG A 812 -29.57 1.52 7.56
CA ARG A 812 -30.76 1.08 8.30
C ARG A 812 -30.47 0.87 9.77
N ILE A 813 -31.55 0.94 10.55
CA ILE A 813 -31.63 0.39 11.89
C ILE A 813 -32.48 -0.87 11.80
N TYR A 814 -31.91 -2.01 12.20
CA TYR A 814 -32.56 -3.33 12.04
C TYR A 814 -32.16 -4.28 13.16
N TYR A 815 -32.88 -5.35 13.34
CA TYR A 815 -32.54 -6.43 14.26
C TYR A 815 -31.79 -7.53 13.54
N ALA A 816 -30.61 -7.87 14.03
CA ALA A 816 -29.89 -9.07 13.64
C ALA A 816 -30.40 -10.27 14.44
N LYS A 817 -30.48 -11.42 13.78
CA LYS A 817 -30.80 -12.69 14.43
C LYS A 817 -29.65 -13.64 14.24
N ASP A 818 -29.11 -14.12 15.34
CA ASP A 818 -28.01 -15.06 15.37
C ASP A 818 -28.36 -16.42 14.76
N ASP A 819 -27.43 -16.99 14.02
CA ASP A 819 -27.43 -18.36 13.52
C ASP A 819 -26.07 -19.00 13.86
N PRO A 820 -25.94 -19.67 15.00
CA PRO A 820 -24.66 -20.21 15.48
C PRO A 820 -23.98 -21.22 14.53
N ALA A 821 -24.70 -21.66 13.51
CA ALA A 821 -24.16 -22.57 12.48
C ALA A 821 -23.58 -21.83 11.28
N ARG A 822 -23.60 -20.49 11.28
CA ARG A 822 -23.22 -19.71 10.11
C ARG A 822 -22.67 -18.34 10.49
N PRO A 823 -21.43 -18.00 10.11
CA PRO A 823 -20.87 -16.68 10.33
C PRO A 823 -21.69 -15.60 9.59
N LYS A 824 -21.56 -14.35 10.03
CA LYS A 824 -22.20 -13.18 9.41
C LYS A 824 -23.73 -13.27 9.35
N SER A 825 -24.35 -13.82 10.36
CA SER A 825 -25.80 -13.95 10.44
C SER A 825 -26.53 -12.58 10.50
N HIS A 826 -25.81 -11.52 10.92
CA HIS A 826 -26.27 -10.13 10.92
C HIS A 826 -26.32 -9.47 9.53
N ASP A 827 -25.92 -10.16 8.46
CA ASP A 827 -25.88 -9.61 7.09
C ASP A 827 -27.25 -9.06 6.62
N THR A 828 -28.34 -9.61 7.13
CA THR A 828 -29.70 -9.15 6.89
C THR A 828 -30.56 -9.30 8.14
N GLY A 829 -31.60 -8.46 8.25
CA GLY A 829 -32.56 -8.54 9.35
C GLY A 829 -33.79 -7.66 9.14
N PRO A 830 -34.88 -7.87 9.94
CA PRO A 830 -36.04 -7.03 9.89
C PRO A 830 -35.74 -5.60 10.37
N ARG A 831 -36.30 -4.63 9.65
CA ARG A 831 -36.14 -3.21 10.04
C ARG A 831 -36.87 -2.94 11.35
N VAL A 832 -36.24 -2.10 12.18
CA VAL A 832 -36.93 -1.48 13.31
C VAL A 832 -38.03 -0.58 12.74
N LYS A 833 -39.30 -0.76 13.21
CA LYS A 833 -40.48 -0.04 12.69
C LYS A 833 -41.37 0.41 13.80
N VAL A 834 -42.11 1.50 13.57
CA VAL A 834 -43.14 2.05 14.49
C VAL A 834 -44.22 1.00 14.78
N GLY A 835 -44.51 0.77 16.05
CA GLY A 835 -45.44 -0.27 16.52
C GLY A 835 -44.88 -1.68 16.36
N GLY A 836 -43.59 -1.81 16.08
CA GLY A 836 -42.88 -3.09 16.02
C GLY A 836 -42.56 -3.66 17.39
N ARG A 837 -41.77 -4.71 17.37
CA ARG A 837 -41.19 -5.35 18.56
C ARG A 837 -39.80 -5.86 18.20
N GLU A 838 -39.02 -6.19 19.19
CA GLU A 838 -37.74 -6.86 18.97
C GLU A 838 -37.95 -8.20 18.25
N GLU A 839 -37.39 -8.32 17.06
CA GLU A 839 -37.51 -9.51 16.18
C GLU A 839 -36.15 -10.16 15.90
N GLY A 840 -35.20 -10.05 16.85
CA GLY A 840 -33.81 -10.59 16.72
C GLY A 840 -33.11 -10.63 18.05
N ASP A 841 -31.80 -10.84 17.98
CA ASP A 841 -30.96 -10.94 19.16
C ASP A 841 -30.28 -9.61 19.49
N LEU A 842 -29.96 -8.80 18.48
CA LEU A 842 -29.26 -7.52 18.67
C LEU A 842 -29.74 -6.46 17.68
N MET A 843 -29.92 -5.22 18.15
CA MET A 843 -30.17 -4.09 17.27
C MET A 843 -28.85 -3.61 16.63
N ILE A 844 -28.84 -3.48 15.31
CA ILE A 844 -27.72 -2.91 14.55
C ILE A 844 -28.08 -1.49 14.12
N VAL A 845 -27.29 -0.51 14.54
CA VAL A 845 -27.44 0.91 14.19
C VAL A 845 -26.35 1.30 13.21
N GLN A 846 -26.68 1.33 11.92
CA GLN A 846 -25.70 1.64 10.88
C GLN A 846 -25.50 3.13 10.66
N GLY A 847 -24.27 3.50 10.30
CA GLY A 847 -23.98 4.81 9.76
C GLY A 847 -24.21 4.92 8.25
N PRO A 848 -24.12 6.14 7.68
CA PRO A 848 -24.27 6.41 6.26
C PRO A 848 -23.20 5.70 5.38
N LEU A 849 -23.67 4.97 4.37
CA LEU A 849 -22.84 4.36 3.34
C LEU A 849 -23.30 4.80 1.95
N GLY A 850 -22.36 5.28 1.13
CA GLY A 850 -22.68 5.76 -0.21
C GLY A 850 -21.47 6.11 -1.04
N PHE A 851 -21.57 7.17 -1.83
CA PHE A 851 -20.48 7.63 -2.70
C PHE A 851 -20.26 9.14 -2.59
N ARG A 852 -18.98 9.53 -2.48
CA ARG A 852 -18.51 10.93 -2.55
C ARG A 852 -18.33 11.33 -4.01
N TRP A 853 -19.32 12.00 -4.58
CA TRP A 853 -19.30 12.43 -5.98
C TRP A 853 -18.37 13.60 -6.25
N LYS A 854 -18.07 14.41 -5.23
CA LYS A 854 -17.12 15.52 -5.34
C LYS A 854 -15.66 15.06 -5.20
N SER A 855 -15.42 13.95 -4.52
CA SER A 855 -14.10 13.33 -4.41
C SER A 855 -14.04 12.08 -5.30
N ARG A 856 -13.23 12.12 -6.35
CA ARG A 856 -13.17 11.07 -7.37
C ARG A 856 -11.75 10.54 -7.50
N LYS A 857 -11.61 9.22 -7.47
CA LYS A 857 -10.36 8.57 -7.83
C LYS A 857 -10.20 8.63 -9.35
N TRP A 858 -9.04 9.09 -9.84
CA TRP A 858 -8.74 9.32 -11.28
C TRP A 858 -9.74 10.26 -11.97
N GLY A 859 -10.34 11.21 -11.27
CA GLY A 859 -11.34 12.11 -11.84
C GLY A 859 -12.66 11.47 -12.27
N LEU A 860 -12.77 10.15 -12.28
CA LEU A 860 -13.88 9.38 -12.82
C LEU A 860 -14.71 8.66 -11.75
N LEU A 861 -14.08 7.88 -10.89
CA LEU A 861 -14.77 7.00 -9.95
C LEU A 861 -14.99 7.69 -8.60
N PRO A 862 -16.23 7.85 -8.12
CA PRO A 862 -16.47 8.43 -6.81
C PRO A 862 -15.85 7.57 -5.72
N ARG A 863 -15.31 8.19 -4.67
CA ARG A 863 -14.85 7.44 -3.48
C ARG A 863 -16.05 6.88 -2.73
N ILE A 864 -15.86 5.78 -2.02
CA ILE A 864 -16.86 5.28 -1.08
C ILE A 864 -16.96 6.28 0.07
N GLU A 865 -18.18 6.58 0.50
CA GLU A 865 -18.47 7.34 1.71
C GLU A 865 -19.03 6.37 2.74
N ASN A 866 -18.26 6.07 3.76
CA ASN A 866 -18.61 5.16 4.84
C ASN A 866 -18.75 5.86 6.20
N SER A 867 -18.83 7.19 6.21
CA SER A 867 -18.93 8.03 7.42
C SER A 867 -17.73 7.97 8.39
N ASP A 868 -16.59 7.45 7.92
CA ASP A 868 -15.32 7.47 8.65
C ASP A 868 -14.70 8.88 8.61
N ILE A 869 -14.29 9.42 9.75
CA ILE A 869 -13.61 10.72 9.85
C ILE A 869 -12.15 10.47 10.21
N ARG A 870 -11.26 10.95 9.33
CA ARG A 870 -9.80 10.89 9.51
C ARG A 870 -9.15 12.19 9.00
N HIS A 871 -7.88 12.39 9.34
CA HIS A 871 -7.10 13.53 8.82
C HIS A 871 -7.11 13.59 7.29
N VAL A 872 -7.00 12.44 6.59
CA VAL A 872 -7.09 12.36 5.11
C VAL A 872 -8.51 12.50 4.56
N ALA A 873 -9.52 12.47 5.41
CA ALA A 873 -10.93 12.56 5.06
C ALA A 873 -11.72 13.24 6.18
N PRO A 874 -11.43 14.51 6.52
CA PRO A 874 -12.10 15.22 7.60
C PRO A 874 -13.59 15.41 7.31
N ALA A 875 -14.37 15.71 8.34
CA ALA A 875 -15.76 16.11 8.18
C ALA A 875 -15.81 17.40 7.33
N SER A 876 -16.74 17.44 6.38
CA SER A 876 -16.92 18.61 5.51
C SER A 876 -18.39 18.81 5.17
N PRO A 877 -18.83 20.02 4.81
CA PRO A 877 -20.23 20.30 4.52
C PRO A 877 -20.87 19.34 3.50
N ASP A 878 -20.14 18.97 2.45
CA ASP A 878 -20.66 18.06 1.44
C ASP A 878 -20.76 16.59 1.90
N ARG A 879 -19.91 16.18 2.84
CA ARG A 879 -20.03 14.86 3.47
C ARG A 879 -21.25 14.84 4.41
N ILE A 880 -21.40 15.85 5.25
CA ILE A 880 -22.53 16.00 6.16
C ILE A 880 -23.86 15.99 5.40
N ASP A 881 -23.97 16.80 4.33
CA ASP A 881 -25.16 16.81 3.47
C ASP A 881 -25.45 15.45 2.82
N ALA A 882 -24.41 14.70 2.46
CA ALA A 882 -24.54 13.36 1.92
C ALA A 882 -24.99 12.37 2.98
N TRP A 883 -24.49 12.45 4.22
CA TRP A 883 -24.91 11.61 5.33
C TRP A 883 -26.40 11.83 5.68
N VAL A 884 -26.81 13.07 5.86
CA VAL A 884 -28.22 13.41 6.14
C VAL A 884 -29.15 12.93 5.01
N LYS A 885 -28.69 13.02 3.78
CA LYS A 885 -29.48 12.55 2.62
C LYS A 885 -29.73 11.05 2.59
N THR A 886 -28.93 10.22 3.28
CA THR A 886 -29.20 8.77 3.37
C THR A 886 -30.56 8.49 4.04
N GLY A 887 -30.99 9.39 4.93
CA GLY A 887 -32.30 9.34 5.57
C GLY A 887 -32.50 8.10 6.43
N ILE A 888 -31.48 7.66 7.17
CA ILE A 888 -31.60 6.52 8.09
C ILE A 888 -32.62 6.85 9.17
N HIS A 889 -33.64 6.02 9.31
CA HIS A 889 -34.73 6.23 10.25
C HIS A 889 -35.37 4.92 10.66
N VAL A 890 -36.11 4.91 11.76
CA VAL A 890 -37.03 3.84 12.13
C VAL A 890 -38.23 3.85 11.16
N GLU A 891 -38.53 2.72 10.54
CA GLU A 891 -39.57 2.63 9.51
C GLU A 891 -40.94 3.12 10.04
N GLY A 892 -41.52 4.09 9.34
CA GLY A 892 -42.76 4.79 9.79
C GLY A 892 -42.49 6.09 10.55
N ARG A 893 -41.21 6.48 10.76
CA ARG A 893 -40.77 7.72 11.41
C ARG A 893 -39.72 8.48 10.59
N PRO A 894 -39.97 8.83 9.32
CA PRO A 894 -38.96 9.37 8.42
C PRO A 894 -38.50 10.78 8.77
N GLU A 895 -39.20 11.49 9.64
CA GLU A 895 -38.83 12.80 10.18
C GLU A 895 -37.73 12.72 11.26
N TRP A 896 -37.43 11.55 11.83
CA TRP A 896 -36.35 11.33 12.78
C TRP A 896 -35.18 10.64 12.05
N ILE A 897 -34.21 11.45 11.67
CA ILE A 897 -33.07 11.02 10.85
C ILE A 897 -31.85 10.78 11.75
N PHE A 898 -31.23 9.59 11.62
CA PHE A 898 -30.04 9.22 12.37
C PHE A 898 -28.81 9.31 11.46
N VAL A 899 -27.80 10.01 11.92
CA VAL A 899 -26.48 10.08 11.28
C VAL A 899 -25.44 9.62 12.29
N LYS A 900 -25.04 8.36 12.21
CA LYS A 900 -23.95 7.81 13.00
C LYS A 900 -22.66 7.92 12.18
N ILE A 901 -21.68 8.59 12.71
CA ILE A 901 -20.33 8.69 12.14
C ILE A 901 -19.32 7.99 13.05
N HIS A 902 -18.16 7.61 12.51
CA HIS A 902 -17.13 6.94 13.29
C HIS A 902 -15.73 7.47 13.00
N THR A 903 -14.77 7.15 13.88
CA THR A 903 -13.38 7.55 13.81
C THR A 903 -12.50 6.61 14.63
N HIS A 904 -11.17 6.82 14.58
CA HIS A 904 -10.15 6.30 15.50
C HIS A 904 -9.52 7.52 16.21
N GLY A 905 -10.18 7.98 17.28
CA GLY A 905 -9.94 9.28 17.87
C GLY A 905 -8.64 9.45 18.62
N ALA A 906 -7.98 8.37 19.00
CA ALA A 906 -6.72 8.41 19.70
C ALA A 906 -5.48 8.34 18.77
N GLU A 907 -5.65 8.19 17.43
CA GLU A 907 -4.56 8.37 16.49
C GLU A 907 -4.09 9.83 16.43
N ASP A 908 -2.77 10.06 16.54
CA ASP A 908 -2.23 11.44 16.61
C ASP A 908 -2.62 12.32 15.41
N ALA A 909 -2.56 11.75 14.20
CA ALA A 909 -2.93 12.47 12.98
C ALA A 909 -4.43 12.81 12.93
N ASP A 910 -5.29 11.93 13.42
CA ASP A 910 -6.74 12.11 13.39
C ASP A 910 -7.21 13.09 14.47
N MET A 911 -6.53 13.15 15.61
CA MET A 911 -6.84 14.14 16.67
C MET A 911 -6.80 15.59 16.16
N ASP A 912 -5.92 15.93 15.21
CA ASP A 912 -5.89 17.28 14.64
C ASP A 912 -7.16 17.62 13.85
N ALA A 913 -7.73 16.64 13.15
CA ALA A 913 -8.99 16.82 12.43
C ALA A 913 -10.21 16.80 13.36
N LEU A 914 -10.14 16.02 14.45
CA LEU A 914 -11.27 15.77 15.37
C LEU A 914 -11.41 16.84 16.46
N LEU A 915 -10.30 17.37 16.95
CA LEU A 915 -10.25 18.36 18.04
C LEU A 915 -9.91 19.77 17.54
N GLY A 916 -9.81 19.95 16.22
CA GLY A 916 -9.40 21.20 15.60
C GLY A 916 -10.44 21.81 14.68
N LYS A 917 -9.96 22.70 13.81
CA LYS A 917 -10.78 23.55 12.93
C LYS A 917 -11.73 22.76 12.02
N ALA A 918 -11.34 21.58 11.53
CA ALA A 918 -12.19 20.82 10.62
C ALA A 918 -13.49 20.34 11.28
N MET A 919 -13.41 19.92 12.55
CA MET A 919 -14.61 19.51 13.29
C MET A 919 -15.43 20.68 13.80
N ASP A 920 -14.80 21.79 14.16
CA ASP A 920 -15.42 23.06 14.49
C ASP A 920 -16.28 23.58 13.31
N GLU A 921 -15.75 23.62 12.10
CA GLU A 921 -16.49 23.97 10.88
C GLU A 921 -17.62 22.98 10.56
N ALA A 922 -17.43 21.71 10.90
CA ALA A 922 -18.46 20.69 10.72
C ALA A 922 -19.66 20.91 11.65
N TYR A 923 -19.42 21.28 12.92
CA TYR A 923 -20.48 21.64 13.86
C TYR A 923 -21.16 22.95 13.45
N ASP A 924 -20.41 23.96 13.00
CA ASP A 924 -20.97 25.19 12.44
C ASP A 924 -21.93 24.91 11.27
N HIS A 925 -21.56 23.97 10.37
CA HIS A 925 -22.40 23.57 9.25
C HIS A 925 -23.66 22.83 9.72
N LEU A 926 -23.53 21.89 10.66
CA LEU A 926 -24.66 21.18 11.25
C LEU A 926 -25.67 22.16 11.88
N GLU A 927 -25.21 23.08 12.71
CA GLU A 927 -26.03 24.06 13.42
C GLU A 927 -26.68 25.07 12.48
N SER A 928 -25.92 25.61 11.53
CA SER A 928 -26.46 26.59 10.59
C SER A 928 -27.44 26.01 9.58
N ARG A 929 -27.23 24.72 9.17
CA ARG A 929 -27.99 24.07 8.10
C ARG A 929 -29.16 23.24 8.61
N TYR A 930 -29.00 22.59 9.77
CA TYR A 930 -29.92 21.58 10.28
C TYR A 930 -30.47 21.90 11.68
N ASN A 931 -30.40 23.19 12.12
CA ASN A 931 -30.90 23.64 13.41
C ASN A 931 -31.60 24.99 13.31
N ASP A 932 -32.51 25.18 12.32
CA ASP A 932 -33.26 26.43 12.15
C ASP A 932 -34.47 26.55 13.11
N GLY A 933 -34.73 25.51 13.93
CA GLY A 933 -35.79 25.47 14.92
C GLY A 933 -37.20 25.25 14.35
N SER A 934 -37.36 25.33 13.02
CA SER A 934 -38.68 25.23 12.37
C SER A 934 -38.77 24.04 11.40
N HIS A 935 -37.87 24.00 10.42
CA HIS A 935 -37.83 22.90 9.47
C HIS A 935 -36.91 21.79 9.95
N TRP A 936 -35.83 22.14 10.65
CA TRP A 936 -34.84 21.25 11.21
C TRP A 936 -34.56 21.56 12.69
N LYS A 937 -34.41 20.48 13.46
CA LYS A 937 -33.85 20.48 14.80
C LYS A 937 -32.73 19.47 14.89
N LEU A 938 -31.56 19.92 15.27
CA LEU A 938 -30.39 19.11 15.51
C LEU A 938 -30.36 18.59 16.93
N HIS A 939 -29.97 17.35 17.13
CA HIS A 939 -29.76 16.72 18.43
C HIS A 939 -28.41 16.03 18.43
N TYR A 940 -27.47 16.50 19.23
CA TYR A 940 -26.24 15.79 19.52
C TYR A 940 -26.55 14.65 20.48
N VAL A 941 -26.28 13.40 20.07
CA VAL A 941 -26.66 12.22 20.82
C VAL A 941 -25.50 11.22 20.96
N SER A 942 -25.39 10.57 22.13
CA SER A 942 -24.52 9.41 22.30
C SER A 942 -25.10 8.18 21.61
N ALA A 943 -24.33 7.09 21.53
CA ALA A 943 -24.81 5.81 21.03
C ALA A 943 -26.02 5.30 21.84
N ARG A 944 -25.97 5.38 23.17
CA ARG A 944 -27.07 5.04 24.09
C ARG A 944 -28.32 5.89 23.81
N GLU A 945 -28.15 7.21 23.67
CA GLU A 945 -29.26 8.12 23.38
C GLU A 945 -29.87 7.85 22.00
N ALA A 946 -29.06 7.55 20.99
CA ALA A 946 -29.53 7.14 19.66
C ALA A 946 -30.37 5.85 19.72
N TYR A 947 -29.90 4.85 20.48
CA TYR A 947 -30.66 3.62 20.73
C TYR A 947 -32.00 3.94 21.41
N ASN A 948 -31.99 4.72 22.49
CA ASN A 948 -33.19 5.09 23.23
C ASN A 948 -34.23 5.81 22.36
N ILE A 949 -33.80 6.73 21.51
CA ILE A 949 -34.65 7.45 20.56
C ILE A 949 -35.21 6.48 19.48
N ALA A 950 -34.40 5.54 19.01
CA ALA A 950 -34.87 4.50 18.08
C ALA A 950 -35.93 3.60 18.73
N LYS A 951 -35.76 3.22 20.00
CA LYS A 951 -36.73 2.47 20.79
C LYS A 951 -38.02 3.26 21.07
N ALA A 952 -37.92 4.54 21.32
CA ALA A 952 -39.06 5.44 21.46
C ALA A 952 -39.88 5.51 20.15
N ALA A 953 -39.19 5.62 19.00
CA ALA A 953 -39.83 5.55 17.70
C ALA A 953 -40.52 4.19 17.46
N GLU A 954 -39.86 3.09 17.80
CA GLU A 954 -40.41 1.73 17.72
C GLU A 954 -41.68 1.61 18.59
N ALA A 955 -41.67 2.14 19.79
CA ALA A 955 -42.83 2.18 20.70
C ALA A 955 -43.97 3.10 20.20
N GLY A 956 -43.81 3.77 19.06
CA GLY A 956 -44.83 4.66 18.49
C GLY A 956 -44.86 6.06 19.08
N LEU A 957 -43.90 6.43 19.94
CA LEU A 957 -43.79 7.76 20.52
C LEU A 957 -43.45 8.78 19.42
N SER A 958 -43.92 10.00 19.60
CA SER A 958 -43.82 11.12 18.64
C SER A 958 -43.53 12.43 19.32
N GLY A 959 -43.32 13.49 18.55
CA GLY A 959 -42.96 14.83 19.05
C GLY A 959 -41.48 15.08 18.97
N ASP A 960 -40.88 15.65 20.00
CA ASP A 960 -39.49 15.99 20.03
C ASP A 960 -38.65 14.81 20.55
N PRO A 961 -37.72 14.20 19.73
CA PRO A 961 -36.92 13.05 20.13
C PRO A 961 -35.96 13.38 21.30
N GLY A 962 -35.58 14.63 21.50
CA GLY A 962 -34.76 15.04 22.64
C GLY A 962 -35.32 14.66 24.00
N GLN A 963 -36.65 14.42 24.10
CA GLN A 963 -37.32 13.97 25.33
C GLN A 963 -37.10 12.47 25.62
N TYR A 964 -36.58 11.69 24.67
CA TYR A 964 -36.50 10.24 24.78
C TYR A 964 -35.06 9.69 24.91
N ARG A 965 -34.11 10.59 25.24
CA ARG A 965 -32.68 10.25 25.38
C ARG A 965 -32.40 9.16 26.42
N ASP A 966 -33.29 9.06 27.46
CA ASP A 966 -33.18 8.07 28.55
C ASP A 966 -34.42 7.16 28.59
N HIS A 967 -35.02 6.84 27.45
CA HIS A 967 -36.32 6.12 27.36
C HIS A 967 -36.26 4.68 27.89
N VAL A 968 -35.24 3.91 27.58
CA VAL A 968 -35.08 2.50 28.00
C VAL A 968 -33.85 2.33 28.87
N ILE A 969 -32.72 2.87 28.44
CA ILE A 969 -31.43 2.78 29.12
C ILE A 969 -31.12 4.12 29.78
N PRO A 970 -31.10 4.21 31.11
CA PRO A 970 -30.82 5.46 31.82
C PRO A 970 -29.37 5.89 31.62
N ARG A 971 -29.11 7.17 31.85
CA ARG A 971 -27.75 7.70 31.81
C ARG A 971 -26.88 7.10 32.95
N PRO A 972 -25.60 6.72 32.71
CA PRO A 972 -24.66 6.34 33.75
C PRO A 972 -24.41 7.44 34.77
N GLY A 973 -24.07 7.06 36.00
CA GLY A 973 -23.83 8.00 37.09
C GLY A 973 -22.50 8.74 37.07
N TYR A 974 -21.50 8.12 36.42
CA TYR A 974 -20.12 8.65 36.33
C TYR A 974 -19.51 9.06 37.69
N GLY A 975 -19.85 8.35 38.73
CA GLY A 975 -19.36 8.62 40.10
C GLY A 975 -19.85 9.91 40.71
N ALA A 976 -20.96 10.51 40.21
CA ALA A 976 -21.50 11.77 40.73
C ALA A 976 -21.85 11.70 42.23
N ALA A 977 -22.37 10.57 42.70
CA ALA A 977 -22.66 10.37 44.11
C ALA A 977 -21.37 10.32 44.97
N ALA A 978 -20.32 9.70 44.48
CA ALA A 978 -19.02 9.65 45.16
C ALA A 978 -18.30 11.02 45.18
N ALA A 979 -18.42 11.80 44.10
CA ALA A 979 -17.91 13.15 43.99
C ALA A 979 -18.63 14.11 44.97
N ALA A 980 -19.96 14.03 45.02
CA ALA A 980 -20.76 14.81 45.95
C ALA A 980 -20.45 14.46 47.42
N ALA A 981 -20.24 13.17 47.71
CA ALA A 981 -19.83 12.71 49.05
C ALA A 981 -18.41 13.18 49.44
N ARG A 982 -17.48 13.29 48.48
CA ARG A 982 -16.15 13.86 48.73
C ARG A 982 -16.19 15.36 48.95
N GLN A 983 -16.98 16.13 48.18
CA GLN A 983 -17.19 17.55 48.36
C GLN A 983 -17.86 17.86 49.69
N ALA A 984 -18.86 17.08 50.11
CA ALA A 984 -19.51 17.22 51.41
C ALA A 984 -18.62 16.89 52.62
N ARG A 985 -17.53 16.11 52.39
CA ARG A 985 -16.51 15.81 53.44
C ARG A 985 -15.38 16.82 53.50
N SER A 986 -15.18 17.58 52.41
CA SER A 986 -14.17 18.64 52.31
C SER A 986 -14.71 20.03 52.60
N ALA A 987 -16.04 20.22 52.66
CA ALA A 987 -16.74 21.37 53.16
C ALA A 987 -17.11 21.19 54.67
#